data_4620c062124f1c1d2ce70f4bbfba402e
#
_entry.id   4620c062124f1c1d2ce70f4bbfba402e
#
_cell.length_a   1.000
_cell.length_b   1.000
_cell.length_c   1.000
_cell.angle_alpha   90.00
_cell.angle_beta   90.00
_cell.angle_gamma   90.00
#
_symmetry.space_group_name_H-M   'P 1'
#
loop_
_entity.id
_entity.type
_entity.pdbx_description
1 polymer ?
#
loop_
_entity_poly.entity_id
_entity_poly.type
_entity_poly.pdbx_seq_one_letter_code
_entity_poly.pdbx_strand_id
1 'polypeptide(L)'
;MALLILGPLIGTAAAQSLTYPDLVRRLVDLEHLATLPQAGERTTQWSSYDRRSRIEPATGRFLDWHANADGHGVIRREGNLQVLAEMKGPGVLWRMWSASPKQGRVRIYLDDAPEPAVDLPFLGYFNREHAPFDRPALVHTAARGWNNYTPIPYQTSCKIVAEEGWGDYYHFTYTTFPEGTVVPTFRSELSAEDRSALEELDRLLQQCGPRVPQDSLGRDTFEGILGPGDGHALRRTGPAAITFLRARVEGLTRPADEEALRELVLEITWDDEARPAVWSPLGDFFGTAPGANPYRSLPCGLTEDGWFYAQWYMPFGRSAEVRLLNEGAQPRKVHLEVFTERLRRPPESYGRFHAKWHRDEFLPTEATRELDWPLLKTRGRGRYVGAMLHVWNPRGGWWGEGDEKFFVDGEPFPSTFGTGSEDYFGYAWGCPDLFQHAYHNQTRNDGNNKGHISVNRWHIAEQVPFQESFEAYLEKYFSNGRPTLYAATVYWYLAPGGHDPYAPVPLEHRVGYARAPSYKPIPGAVEGERLKILECSRGRVREQDMSGWGEDWSHDAQLWWTGAQPGDRLDLELVVERTARYRVEARFTRAPDYGIVQLFLNGAKLGHPVDLYAPAVLPFGPVSLGTNALAAGTHVLSVEMAGANPEAAPAYLFGLDYIRLTPLDSQSEDLSTDEPR
;
A
#
# COMPACT_ATOMS: atom_id res chain seq x y z
N MET A 1 64.48 -14.51 10.04
CA MET A 1 63.60 -13.37 9.72
C MET A 1 62.17 -13.84 10.02
N ALA A 2 61.68 -13.55 11.23
CA ALA A 2 60.39 -14.00 11.70
C ALA A 2 59.33 -12.97 11.30
N LEU A 3 58.33 -13.40 10.52
CA LEU A 3 57.22 -12.60 10.11
C LEU A 3 56.19 -12.58 11.25
N LEU A 4 56.06 -11.45 11.93
CA LEU A 4 54.96 -11.21 12.87
C LEU A 4 53.69 -10.93 12.07
N ILE A 5 52.75 -11.88 12.11
CA ILE A 5 51.37 -11.66 11.63
C ILE A 5 50.65 -10.91 12.76
N LEU A 6 50.43 -9.62 12.60
CA LEU A 6 49.51 -8.84 13.39
C LEU A 6 48.06 -9.20 12.92
N GLY A 7 47.39 -10.01 13.72
CA GLY A 7 45.93 -10.18 13.56
C GLY A 7 45.17 -8.88 13.88
N PRO A 8 44.03 -8.63 13.26
CA PRO A 8 43.26 -7.43 13.57
C PRO A 8 42.77 -7.47 15.02
N LEU A 9 43.14 -6.44 15.77
CA LEU A 9 42.54 -6.15 17.08
C LEU A 9 41.04 -5.89 16.85
N ILE A 10 40.18 -6.89 17.11
CA ILE A 10 38.73 -6.69 17.26
C ILE A 10 38.58 -5.92 18.57
N GLY A 11 38.47 -4.61 18.45
CA GLY A 11 38.12 -3.75 19.57
C GLY A 11 36.73 -4.16 20.04
N THR A 12 36.61 -4.72 21.24
CA THR A 12 35.31 -4.91 21.91
C THR A 12 34.68 -3.55 22.10
N ALA A 13 33.63 -3.26 21.33
CA ALA A 13 32.81 -2.08 21.57
C ALA A 13 32.34 -2.13 23.04
N ALA A 14 32.49 -1.01 23.76
CA ALA A 14 31.99 -0.92 25.13
C ALA A 14 30.51 -1.26 25.14
N ALA A 15 30.07 -2.10 26.09
CA ALA A 15 28.67 -2.49 26.22
C ALA A 15 27.81 -1.22 26.35
N GLN A 16 26.87 -1.04 25.42
CA GLN A 16 25.95 0.11 25.43
C GLN A 16 24.90 -0.11 26.53
N SER A 17 24.71 0.86 27.40
CA SER A 17 23.58 0.87 28.34
C SER A 17 22.56 1.90 27.90
N LEU A 18 21.31 1.48 27.75
CA LEU A 18 20.17 2.32 27.37
C LEU A 18 19.20 2.41 28.53
N THR A 19 18.76 3.61 28.85
CA THR A 19 17.66 3.87 29.78
C THR A 19 16.32 3.82 29.05
N TYR A 20 15.20 3.76 29.76
CA TYR A 20 13.88 3.88 29.15
C TYR A 20 13.69 5.22 28.42
N PRO A 21 14.08 6.39 28.97
CA PRO A 21 14.08 7.65 28.25
C PRO A 21 14.93 7.65 26.95
N ASP A 22 16.03 6.90 26.90
CA ASP A 22 16.82 6.76 25.67
C ASP A 22 16.04 6.02 24.60
N LEU A 23 15.31 4.97 24.95
CA LEU A 23 14.44 4.24 24.06
C LEU A 23 13.25 5.10 23.58
N VAL A 24 12.62 5.84 24.50
CA VAL A 24 11.56 6.78 24.18
C VAL A 24 12.04 7.85 23.17
N ARG A 25 13.26 8.38 23.37
CA ARG A 25 13.84 9.38 22.46
C ARG A 25 14.05 8.84 21.03
N ARG A 26 14.35 7.53 20.87
CA ARG A 26 14.49 6.91 19.54
C ARG A 26 13.25 7.02 18.67
N LEU A 27 12.07 7.21 19.25
CA LEU A 27 10.82 7.43 18.51
C LEU A 27 10.78 8.76 17.72
N VAL A 28 11.72 9.68 17.95
CA VAL A 28 11.84 10.97 17.24
C VAL A 28 13.27 11.29 16.79
N ASP A 29 14.23 10.40 17.04
CA ASP A 29 15.64 10.63 16.75
C ASP A 29 15.98 10.34 15.27
N LEU A 30 15.80 11.34 14.43
CA LEU A 30 16.11 11.22 13.00
C LEU A 30 17.63 11.15 12.73
N GLU A 31 18.50 11.64 13.64
CA GLU A 31 19.93 11.47 13.51
C GLU A 31 20.35 10.01 13.72
N HIS A 32 19.71 9.31 14.68
CA HIS A 32 20.01 7.89 14.91
C HIS A 32 19.78 7.05 13.65
N LEU A 33 18.77 7.37 12.84
CA LEU A 33 18.50 6.67 11.58
C LEU A 33 19.67 6.74 10.60
N ALA A 34 20.38 7.87 10.62
CA ALA A 34 21.54 8.08 9.75
C ALA A 34 22.77 7.33 10.23
N THR A 35 22.85 6.92 11.49
CA THR A 35 24.02 6.16 11.99
C THR A 35 24.06 4.77 11.38
N LEU A 36 25.26 4.31 11.00
CA LEU A 36 25.44 2.95 10.48
C LEU A 36 25.08 1.91 11.57
N PRO A 37 24.30 0.88 11.23
CA PRO A 37 23.87 -0.12 12.20
C PRO A 37 25.04 -0.92 12.77
N GLN A 38 24.96 -1.31 14.04
CA GLN A 38 25.93 -2.19 14.64
C GLN A 38 25.70 -3.64 14.21
N ALA A 39 26.78 -4.42 14.14
CA ALA A 39 26.65 -5.87 13.92
C ALA A 39 25.80 -6.50 15.07
N GLY A 40 24.85 -7.34 14.69
CA GLY A 40 23.91 -7.95 15.66
C GLY A 40 22.66 -7.13 15.98
N GLU A 41 22.57 -5.86 15.54
CA GLU A 41 21.32 -5.10 15.58
C GLU A 41 20.36 -5.63 14.51
N ARG A 42 19.14 -6.02 14.91
CA ARG A 42 18.15 -6.60 13.99
C ARG A 42 16.74 -6.16 14.35
N THR A 43 15.97 -5.73 13.38
CA THR A 43 14.54 -5.45 13.55
C THR A 43 13.73 -6.46 12.75
N THR A 44 12.75 -7.08 13.42
CA THR A 44 11.91 -8.14 12.85
C THR A 44 10.47 -7.99 13.34
N GLN A 45 9.56 -8.79 12.76
CA GLN A 45 8.14 -8.75 13.11
C GLN A 45 7.58 -10.16 13.32
N TRP A 46 6.82 -10.33 14.38
CA TRP A 46 5.84 -11.40 14.51
C TRP A 46 4.49 -10.89 14.04
N SER A 47 3.81 -11.65 13.20
CA SER A 47 2.48 -11.32 12.69
C SER A 47 1.59 -12.56 12.61
N SER A 48 0.33 -12.35 12.35
CA SER A 48 -0.67 -13.41 12.13
C SER A 48 -0.79 -13.86 10.67
N TYR A 49 0.28 -13.76 9.88
CA TYR A 49 0.28 -14.23 8.48
C TYR A 49 -0.10 -15.71 8.38
N ASP A 50 -0.65 -16.12 7.26
CA ASP A 50 -1.04 -17.51 7.00
C ASP A 50 0.18 -18.43 7.02
N ARG A 51 0.29 -19.28 8.03
CA ARG A 51 1.43 -20.21 8.22
C ARG A 51 1.58 -21.29 7.15
N ARG A 52 0.67 -21.37 6.19
CA ARG A 52 0.86 -22.18 4.97
C ARG A 52 1.97 -21.60 4.09
N SER A 53 2.12 -20.27 4.06
CA SER A 53 3.24 -19.59 3.43
C SER A 53 4.54 -19.95 4.15
N ARG A 54 5.37 -20.77 3.52
CA ARG A 54 6.59 -21.33 4.14
C ARG A 54 7.66 -21.68 3.12
N ILE A 55 8.87 -21.87 3.60
CA ILE A 55 9.95 -22.45 2.83
C ILE A 55 10.06 -23.96 3.14
N GLU A 56 10.28 -24.78 2.11
CA GLU A 56 10.64 -26.18 2.27
C GLU A 56 12.15 -26.30 2.57
N PRO A 57 12.55 -26.73 3.78
CA PRO A 57 13.96 -26.67 4.17
C PRO A 57 14.89 -27.51 3.30
N ALA A 58 14.39 -28.62 2.71
CA ALA A 58 15.19 -29.55 1.90
C ALA A 58 15.53 -28.99 0.51
N THR A 59 14.69 -28.16 -0.06
CA THR A 59 14.80 -27.69 -1.44
C THR A 59 14.97 -26.18 -1.56
N GLY A 60 14.70 -25.43 -0.49
CA GLY A 60 14.65 -23.97 -0.50
C GLY A 60 13.46 -23.39 -1.29
N ARG A 61 12.46 -24.23 -1.65
CA ARG A 61 11.29 -23.79 -2.40
C ARG A 61 10.28 -23.12 -1.48
N PHE A 62 9.69 -22.04 -1.95
CA PHE A 62 8.52 -21.43 -1.33
C PHE A 62 7.28 -22.29 -1.63
N LEU A 63 6.50 -22.59 -0.59
CA LEU A 63 5.26 -23.34 -0.67
C LEU A 63 4.12 -22.46 -0.20
N ASP A 64 2.98 -22.52 -0.89
CA ASP A 64 1.78 -21.74 -0.60
C ASP A 64 2.11 -20.24 -0.35
N TRP A 65 3.01 -19.67 -1.18
CA TRP A 65 3.68 -18.38 -0.90
C TRP A 65 2.72 -17.19 -0.84
N HIS A 66 1.55 -17.32 -1.43
CA HIS A 66 0.48 -16.33 -1.45
C HIS A 66 -0.75 -16.80 -0.68
N ALA A 67 -0.57 -17.64 0.34
CA ALA A 67 -1.67 -18.06 1.20
C ALA A 67 -2.21 -16.85 1.95
N ASN A 68 -3.53 -16.69 1.95
CA ASN A 68 -4.21 -15.48 2.42
C ASN A 68 -5.34 -15.79 3.41
N ALA A 69 -5.13 -16.73 4.33
CA ALA A 69 -5.99 -16.92 5.50
C ALA A 69 -5.36 -16.27 6.75
N ASP A 70 -4.97 -15.00 6.58
CA ASP A 70 -4.31 -14.20 7.61
C ASP A 70 -5.24 -13.92 8.80
N GLY A 71 -4.67 -13.37 9.87
CA GLY A 71 -5.39 -13.06 11.10
C GLY A 71 -5.37 -14.17 12.14
N HIS A 72 -5.18 -15.42 11.76
CA HIS A 72 -5.22 -16.58 12.66
C HIS A 72 -3.86 -17.26 12.87
N GLY A 73 -2.81 -16.77 12.21
CA GLY A 73 -1.47 -17.32 12.28
C GLY A 73 -0.86 -17.15 13.69
N VAL A 74 -0.58 -18.27 14.38
CA VAL A 74 0.08 -18.29 15.69
C VAL A 74 1.33 -19.18 15.61
N ILE A 75 2.30 -18.97 16.52
CA ILE A 75 3.51 -19.80 16.54
C ILE A 75 3.16 -21.22 16.93
N ARG A 76 2.39 -21.41 18.03
CA ARG A 76 1.92 -22.68 18.55
C ARG A 76 0.84 -22.49 19.62
N ARG A 77 0.27 -23.59 20.07
CA ARG A 77 -0.63 -23.62 21.22
C ARG A 77 0.06 -24.26 22.44
N GLU A 78 -0.12 -23.68 23.61
CA GLU A 78 0.33 -24.22 24.90
C GLU A 78 -0.90 -24.35 25.82
N GLY A 79 -1.46 -25.58 25.90
CA GLY A 79 -2.76 -25.78 26.54
C GLY A 79 -3.86 -24.99 25.83
N ASN A 80 -4.53 -24.11 26.53
CA ASN A 80 -5.55 -23.21 26.02
C ASN A 80 -5.00 -21.84 25.55
N LEU A 81 -3.69 -21.61 25.70
CA LEU A 81 -3.07 -20.36 25.26
C LEU A 81 -2.48 -20.49 23.86
N GLN A 82 -2.54 -19.38 23.13
CA GLN A 82 -1.91 -19.20 21.82
C GLN A 82 -0.63 -18.38 22.00
N VAL A 83 0.51 -18.88 21.54
CA VAL A 83 1.77 -18.14 21.53
C VAL A 83 1.80 -17.29 20.27
N LEU A 84 1.76 -15.97 20.43
CA LEU A 84 1.74 -15.01 19.33
C LEU A 84 3.13 -14.53 18.95
N ALA A 85 4.03 -14.37 19.94
CA ALA A 85 5.40 -13.90 19.72
C ALA A 85 6.37 -14.47 20.75
N GLU A 86 7.62 -14.71 20.32
CA GLU A 86 8.76 -15.05 21.17
C GLU A 86 10.01 -14.35 20.65
N MET A 87 10.66 -13.60 21.52
CA MET A 87 11.81 -12.77 21.20
C MET A 87 12.92 -13.02 22.20
N LYS A 88 14.16 -13.07 21.69
CA LYS A 88 15.37 -13.09 22.53
C LYS A 88 15.90 -11.67 22.68
N GLY A 89 16.34 -11.32 23.87
CA GLY A 89 16.93 -10.04 24.20
C GLY A 89 18.47 -10.02 24.12
N PRO A 90 19.06 -8.85 24.38
CA PRO A 90 18.38 -7.60 24.75
C PRO A 90 17.58 -7.00 23.62
N GLY A 91 16.40 -6.47 23.92
CA GLY A 91 15.53 -5.97 22.86
C GLY A 91 14.43 -5.02 23.34
N VAL A 92 13.62 -4.58 22.40
CA VAL A 92 12.47 -3.72 22.63
C VAL A 92 11.37 -3.98 21.59
N LEU A 93 10.14 -4.16 22.05
CA LEU A 93 8.95 -4.13 21.22
C LEU A 93 8.57 -2.67 20.99
N TRP A 94 8.63 -2.23 19.73
CA TRP A 94 8.38 -0.85 19.34
C TRP A 94 6.93 -0.57 18.96
N ARG A 95 6.31 -1.52 18.28
CA ARG A 95 4.97 -1.36 17.74
C ARG A 95 4.14 -2.61 17.95
N MET A 96 2.93 -2.39 18.43
CA MET A 96 1.83 -3.35 18.36
C MET A 96 0.79 -2.78 17.41
N TRP A 97 0.28 -3.63 16.53
CA TRP A 97 -0.82 -3.28 15.63
C TRP A 97 -1.84 -4.41 15.58
N SER A 98 -3.11 -4.08 15.38
CA SER A 98 -4.18 -5.04 15.14
C SER A 98 -5.30 -4.42 14.31
N ALA A 99 -5.94 -5.22 13.45
CA ALA A 99 -7.17 -4.82 12.75
C ALA A 99 -8.42 -5.03 13.59
N SER A 100 -8.41 -5.98 14.55
CA SER A 100 -9.61 -6.38 15.30
C SER A 100 -9.28 -6.87 16.71
N PRO A 101 -8.71 -6.02 17.59
CA PRO A 101 -8.44 -6.41 18.97
C PRO A 101 -9.76 -6.53 19.73
N LYS A 102 -9.91 -7.62 20.53
CA LYS A 102 -11.12 -7.92 21.31
C LYS A 102 -10.83 -8.09 22.81
N GLN A 103 -11.77 -8.68 23.55
CA GLN A 103 -11.73 -8.75 25.02
C GLN A 103 -10.92 -9.94 25.56
N GLY A 104 -10.54 -10.93 24.74
CA GLY A 104 -9.66 -12.02 25.17
C GLY A 104 -8.32 -11.46 25.63
N ARG A 105 -7.79 -12.04 26.71
CA ARG A 105 -6.60 -11.51 27.38
C ARG A 105 -5.34 -11.83 26.58
N VAL A 106 -4.45 -10.84 26.50
CA VAL A 106 -3.10 -10.98 25.97
C VAL A 106 -2.12 -10.66 27.10
N ARG A 107 -1.16 -11.55 27.33
CA ARG A 107 -0.15 -11.43 28.36
C ARG A 107 1.24 -11.30 27.76
N ILE A 108 2.02 -10.38 28.31
CA ILE A 108 3.41 -10.15 27.94
C ILE A 108 4.29 -10.56 29.11
N TYR A 109 5.09 -11.62 28.93
CA TYR A 109 6.08 -12.10 29.90
C TYR A 109 7.46 -11.59 29.47
N LEU A 110 8.22 -11.05 30.39
CA LEU A 110 9.55 -10.50 30.17
C LEU A 110 10.58 -11.20 31.05
N ASP A 111 11.76 -11.42 30.48
CA ASP A 111 12.97 -11.87 31.21
C ASP A 111 12.74 -13.14 32.02
N ASP A 112 12.00 -14.09 31.44
CA ASP A 112 11.66 -15.39 32.00
C ASP A 112 10.94 -15.31 33.37
N ALA A 113 10.33 -14.16 33.69
CA ALA A 113 9.52 -13.99 34.89
C ALA A 113 8.29 -14.90 34.87
N PRO A 114 7.91 -15.52 36.02
CA PRO A 114 6.76 -16.39 36.07
C PRO A 114 5.42 -15.65 35.95
N GLU A 115 5.40 -14.37 36.30
CA GLU A 115 4.22 -13.52 36.20
C GLU A 115 4.35 -12.56 34.98
N PRO A 116 3.25 -12.27 34.29
CA PRO A 116 3.28 -11.35 33.17
C PRO A 116 3.56 -9.92 33.64
N ALA A 117 4.41 -9.20 32.91
CA ALA A 117 4.64 -7.77 33.11
C ALA A 117 3.41 -6.92 32.70
N VAL A 118 2.62 -7.43 31.76
CA VAL A 118 1.34 -6.83 31.32
C VAL A 118 0.33 -7.95 31.10
N ASP A 119 -0.87 -7.81 31.65
CA ASP A 119 -2.00 -8.72 31.44
C ASP A 119 -3.29 -7.91 31.28
N LEU A 120 -3.69 -7.71 30.01
CA LEU A 120 -4.85 -6.90 29.63
C LEU A 120 -5.71 -7.64 28.59
N PRO A 121 -7.02 -7.30 28.47
CA PRO A 121 -7.73 -7.59 27.23
C PRO A 121 -6.94 -7.03 26.04
N PHE A 122 -6.92 -7.70 24.90
CA PHE A 122 -6.11 -7.20 23.77
C PHE A 122 -6.50 -5.78 23.35
N LEU A 123 -7.80 -5.46 23.37
CA LEU A 123 -8.30 -4.10 23.16
C LEU A 123 -7.70 -3.09 24.16
N GLY A 124 -7.37 -3.52 25.38
CA GLY A 124 -6.82 -2.66 26.44
C GLY A 124 -5.44 -2.08 26.11
N TYR A 125 -4.70 -2.68 25.18
CA TYR A 125 -3.44 -2.12 24.68
C TYR A 125 -3.65 -0.92 23.74
N PHE A 126 -4.87 -0.67 23.25
CA PHE A 126 -5.16 0.29 22.19
C PHE A 126 -6.24 1.32 22.53
N ASN A 127 -7.08 1.08 23.54
CA ASN A 127 -8.23 1.94 23.88
C ASN A 127 -7.88 3.13 24.79
N ARG A 128 -6.60 3.23 25.23
CA ARG A 128 -6.08 4.29 26.10
C ARG A 128 -6.69 4.31 27.52
N GLU A 129 -7.26 3.23 27.95
CA GLU A 129 -7.84 3.10 29.32
C GLU A 129 -6.82 2.60 30.35
N HIS A 130 -5.66 2.13 29.92
CA HIS A 130 -4.66 1.50 30.77
C HIS A 130 -3.28 2.18 30.59
N ALA A 131 -2.80 2.87 31.64
CA ALA A 131 -1.44 3.38 31.63
C ALA A 131 -0.40 2.23 31.57
N PRO A 132 0.73 2.42 30.85
CA PRO A 132 1.15 3.60 30.12
C PRO A 132 0.68 3.66 28.67
N PHE A 133 -0.28 2.83 28.25
CA PHE A 133 -0.85 2.78 26.88
C PHE A 133 -1.98 3.82 26.71
N ASP A 134 -1.78 5.03 27.20
CA ASP A 134 -2.80 6.08 27.28
C ASP A 134 -2.42 7.37 26.53
N ARG A 135 -1.27 7.41 25.86
CA ARG A 135 -0.75 8.59 25.15
C ARG A 135 -1.30 8.65 23.72
N PRO A 136 -2.12 9.68 23.34
CA PRO A 136 -2.88 9.67 22.08
C PRO A 136 -2.04 9.72 20.80
N ALA A 137 -0.82 10.25 20.84
CA ALA A 137 0.06 10.21 19.66
C ALA A 137 0.75 8.84 19.49
N LEU A 138 0.91 8.08 20.58
CA LEU A 138 1.50 6.74 20.56
C LEU A 138 0.44 5.66 20.38
N VAL A 139 -0.73 5.84 20.98
CA VAL A 139 -1.84 4.88 20.95
C VAL A 139 -3.04 5.49 20.26
N HIS A 140 -3.30 5.05 19.04
CA HIS A 140 -4.34 5.64 18.20
C HIS A 140 -4.93 4.65 17.20
N THR A 141 -6.10 4.98 16.69
CA THR A 141 -6.73 4.26 15.58
C THR A 141 -6.61 5.11 14.31
N ALA A 142 -6.08 4.52 13.26
CA ALA A 142 -5.95 5.12 11.93
C ALA A 142 -6.82 4.34 10.95
N ALA A 143 -7.90 4.93 10.44
CA ALA A 143 -8.79 4.30 9.45
C ALA A 143 -9.03 2.81 9.76
N ARG A 144 -9.55 2.52 10.96
CA ARG A 144 -9.85 1.20 11.56
C ARG A 144 -8.65 0.37 12.06
N GLY A 145 -7.42 0.72 11.73
CA GLY A 145 -6.22 0.03 12.24
C GLY A 145 -5.82 0.56 13.62
N TRP A 146 -5.62 -0.34 14.59
CA TRP A 146 -5.24 -0.01 15.96
C TRP A 146 -3.73 -0.05 16.13
N ASN A 147 -3.14 1.04 16.58
CA ASN A 147 -1.69 1.21 16.70
C ASN A 147 -1.29 1.57 18.12
N ASN A 148 -0.18 0.97 18.61
CA ASN A 148 0.46 1.33 19.85
C ASN A 148 1.98 1.31 19.68
N TYR A 149 2.62 2.46 19.89
CA TYR A 149 4.06 2.68 19.79
C TYR A 149 4.73 2.89 21.15
N THR A 150 4.09 2.48 22.25
CA THR A 150 4.73 2.54 23.58
C THR A 150 5.84 1.49 23.67
N PRO A 151 7.12 1.87 23.91
CA PRO A 151 8.23 0.93 23.95
C PRO A 151 8.11 -0.05 25.11
N ILE A 152 8.31 -1.35 24.85
CA ILE A 152 8.36 -2.40 25.86
C ILE A 152 9.72 -3.10 25.80
N PRO A 153 10.74 -2.61 26.53
CA PRO A 153 12.07 -3.21 26.55
C PRO A 153 12.12 -4.47 27.44
N TYR A 154 13.05 -5.37 27.08
CA TYR A 154 13.36 -6.60 27.82
C TYR A 154 14.84 -6.94 27.68
N GLN A 155 15.43 -7.48 28.76
CA GLN A 155 16.88 -7.76 28.78
C GLN A 155 17.21 -9.13 28.18
N THR A 156 16.42 -10.17 28.49
CA THR A 156 16.73 -11.54 28.05
C THR A 156 15.69 -12.16 27.16
N SER A 157 14.41 -11.93 27.42
CA SER A 157 13.32 -12.53 26.64
C SER A 157 12.03 -11.72 26.70
N CYS A 158 11.21 -11.86 25.65
CA CYS A 158 9.82 -11.41 25.65
C CYS A 158 8.95 -12.49 25.00
N LYS A 159 7.90 -12.93 25.71
CA LYS A 159 6.92 -13.89 25.23
C LYS A 159 5.52 -13.28 25.32
N ILE A 160 4.77 -13.32 24.21
CA ILE A 160 3.40 -12.82 24.13
C ILE A 160 2.47 -13.99 23.89
N VAL A 161 1.49 -14.16 24.79
CA VAL A 161 0.49 -15.22 24.69
C VAL A 161 -0.92 -14.63 24.76
N ALA A 162 -1.87 -15.30 24.13
CA ALA A 162 -3.26 -14.90 24.09
C ALA A 162 -4.21 -16.02 24.54
N GLU A 163 -5.28 -15.65 25.22
CA GLU A 163 -6.45 -16.50 25.44
C GLU A 163 -7.36 -16.47 24.21
N GLU A 164 -8.27 -17.43 24.10
CA GLU A 164 -9.29 -17.42 23.07
C GLU A 164 -10.14 -16.13 23.15
N GLY A 165 -10.56 -15.61 21.97
CA GLY A 165 -11.34 -14.38 21.88
C GLY A 165 -10.52 -13.09 21.99
N TRP A 166 -9.18 -13.15 21.84
CA TRP A 166 -8.30 -11.96 21.80
C TRP A 166 -8.56 -11.07 20.57
N GLY A 167 -9.03 -11.64 19.47
CA GLY A 167 -9.30 -10.95 18.22
C GLY A 167 -8.64 -11.63 17.03
N ASP A 168 -8.40 -10.84 16.01
CA ASP A 168 -7.78 -11.29 14.77
C ASP A 168 -6.79 -10.23 14.30
N TYR A 169 -5.75 -10.65 13.56
CA TYR A 169 -4.67 -9.84 13.01
C TYR A 169 -3.82 -9.16 14.07
N TYR A 170 -2.52 -9.41 14.05
CA TYR A 170 -1.55 -8.70 14.86
C TYR A 170 -0.22 -8.54 14.14
N HIS A 171 0.47 -7.43 14.44
CA HIS A 171 1.87 -7.19 14.16
C HIS A 171 2.57 -6.77 15.45
N PHE A 172 3.66 -7.45 15.80
CA PHE A 172 4.58 -7.09 16.88
C PHE A 172 5.95 -6.83 16.28
N THR A 173 6.30 -5.56 16.08
CA THR A 173 7.59 -5.16 15.49
C THR A 173 8.58 -4.83 16.60
N TYR A 174 9.73 -5.46 16.58
CA TYR A 174 10.71 -5.36 17.65
C TYR A 174 12.14 -5.30 17.11
N THR A 175 13.05 -4.71 17.92
CA THR A 175 14.49 -4.74 17.67
C THR A 175 15.17 -5.61 18.70
N THR A 176 16.06 -6.51 18.26
CA THR A 176 17.08 -7.14 19.08
C THR A 176 18.36 -6.31 18.96
N PHE A 177 18.91 -5.89 20.09
CA PHE A 177 20.19 -5.15 20.14
C PHE A 177 21.39 -6.11 20.10
N PRO A 178 22.57 -5.60 19.77
CA PRO A 178 23.81 -6.36 19.85
C PRO A 178 24.00 -6.99 21.23
N GLU A 179 24.61 -8.17 21.25
CA GLU A 179 24.97 -8.87 22.49
C GLU A 179 25.76 -7.97 23.44
N GLY A 180 25.47 -8.03 24.74
CA GLY A 180 26.07 -7.18 25.75
C GLY A 180 25.42 -5.81 25.93
N THR A 181 24.45 -5.43 25.10
CA THR A 181 23.64 -4.21 25.34
C THR A 181 22.81 -4.41 26.61
N VAL A 182 22.79 -3.40 27.45
CA VAL A 182 21.97 -3.38 28.66
C VAL A 182 20.74 -2.50 28.44
N VAL A 183 19.56 -3.06 28.64
CA VAL A 183 18.28 -2.35 28.58
C VAL A 183 17.47 -2.63 29.85
N PRO A 184 16.62 -1.70 30.28
CA PRO A 184 15.73 -1.97 31.42
C PRO A 184 14.67 -3.01 31.05
N THR A 185 14.22 -3.79 32.01
CA THR A 185 12.99 -4.57 31.88
C THR A 185 11.78 -3.64 32.07
N PHE A 186 10.84 -3.64 31.13
CA PHE A 186 9.64 -2.83 31.22
C PHE A 186 8.80 -3.14 32.45
N ARG A 187 8.21 -2.09 33.01
CA ARG A 187 7.22 -2.17 34.11
C ARG A 187 6.04 -1.27 33.79
N SER A 188 4.83 -1.75 34.00
CA SER A 188 3.61 -0.95 33.74
C SER A 188 3.55 0.29 34.66
N GLU A 189 4.07 0.18 35.89
CA GLU A 189 4.26 1.33 36.76
C GLU A 189 5.58 2.02 36.45
N LEU A 190 5.52 3.02 35.55
CA LEU A 190 6.68 3.80 35.16
C LEU A 190 7.16 4.71 36.28
N SER A 191 8.49 4.91 36.38
CA SER A 191 9.09 5.95 37.22
C SER A 191 8.61 7.34 36.81
N ALA A 192 8.82 8.35 37.62
CA ALA A 192 8.48 9.74 37.29
C ALA A 192 9.25 10.25 36.07
N GLU A 193 10.52 9.84 35.92
CA GLU A 193 11.39 10.19 34.80
C GLU A 193 10.88 9.54 33.51
N ASP A 194 10.59 8.23 33.51
CA ASP A 194 10.10 7.48 32.36
C ASP A 194 8.75 8.02 31.86
N ARG A 195 7.87 8.34 32.81
CA ARG A 195 6.56 8.95 32.52
C ARG A 195 6.72 10.31 31.87
N SER A 196 7.60 11.15 32.42
CA SER A 196 7.89 12.48 31.87
C SER A 196 8.44 12.41 30.44
N ALA A 197 9.31 11.42 30.17
CA ALA A 197 9.84 11.19 28.82
C ALA A 197 8.73 10.84 27.81
N LEU A 198 7.79 9.95 28.20
CA LEU A 198 6.64 9.63 27.34
C LEU A 198 5.69 10.83 27.13
N GLU A 199 5.48 11.64 28.16
CA GLU A 199 4.63 12.85 28.09
C GLU A 199 5.24 13.91 27.17
N GLU A 200 6.53 14.11 27.22
CA GLU A 200 7.24 15.00 26.33
C GLU A 200 7.17 14.51 24.89
N LEU A 201 7.44 13.24 24.67
CA LEU A 201 7.36 12.60 23.36
C LEU A 201 5.95 12.73 22.76
N ASP A 202 4.92 12.39 23.52
CA ASP A 202 3.52 12.46 23.07
C ASP A 202 3.16 13.87 22.61
N ARG A 203 3.58 14.90 23.38
CA ARG A 203 3.38 16.30 23.01
C ARG A 203 4.11 16.67 21.72
N LEU A 204 5.36 16.19 21.55
CA LEU A 204 6.14 16.42 20.34
C LEU A 204 5.47 15.79 19.10
N LEU A 205 4.94 14.58 19.24
CA LEU A 205 4.28 13.86 18.15
C LEU A 205 2.88 14.43 17.81
N GLN A 206 2.13 14.91 18.80
CA GLN A 206 0.87 15.62 18.56
C GLN A 206 1.08 16.92 17.76
N GLN A 207 2.24 17.53 17.88
CA GLN A 207 2.64 18.76 17.20
C GLN A 207 3.54 18.47 15.98
N CYS A 208 3.48 17.23 15.42
CA CYS A 208 4.32 16.90 14.27
C CYS A 208 4.02 17.85 13.08
N GLY A 209 5.09 18.19 12.35
CA GLY A 209 5.06 19.14 11.26
C GLY A 209 6.43 19.77 11.06
N PRO A 210 6.54 20.79 10.18
CA PRO A 210 7.83 21.40 9.87
C PRO A 210 8.43 22.11 11.08
N ARG A 211 9.69 21.80 11.40
CA ARG A 211 10.49 22.45 12.45
C ARG A 211 11.68 23.12 11.79
N VAL A 212 11.45 24.30 11.26
CA VAL A 212 12.49 25.09 10.58
C VAL A 212 13.61 25.42 11.58
N PRO A 213 14.87 25.00 11.34
CA PRO A 213 15.99 25.31 12.23
C PRO A 213 16.21 26.82 12.37
N GLN A 214 16.36 27.31 13.61
CA GLN A 214 16.65 28.73 13.87
C GLN A 214 18.15 28.98 13.92
N ASP A 215 18.93 28.03 14.45
CA ASP A 215 20.38 28.10 14.62
C ASP A 215 21.11 27.18 13.63
N SER A 216 20.87 27.34 12.34
CA SER A 216 21.53 26.55 11.31
C SER A 216 22.97 27.03 11.05
N LEU A 217 23.89 26.10 10.71
CA LEU A 217 25.24 26.39 10.20
C LEU A 217 25.17 27.23 8.91
N GLY A 218 24.15 26.97 8.08
CA GLY A 218 23.90 27.69 6.85
C GLY A 218 22.49 27.41 6.30
N ARG A 219 22.00 28.39 5.57
CA ARG A 219 20.78 28.31 4.79
C ARG A 219 21.09 28.71 3.36
N ASP A 220 20.86 27.82 2.41
CA ASP A 220 20.95 28.09 0.99
C ASP A 220 19.55 28.19 0.42
N THR A 221 19.32 29.17 -0.45
CA THR A 221 17.99 29.46 -0.99
C THR A 221 18.05 29.69 -2.49
N PHE A 222 17.03 29.24 -3.17
CA PHE A 222 16.73 29.61 -4.56
C PHE A 222 15.27 30.01 -4.67
N GLU A 223 15.02 31.13 -5.30
CA GLU A 223 13.71 31.58 -5.74
C GLU A 223 13.83 32.02 -7.18
N GLY A 224 13.09 31.38 -8.09
CA GLY A 224 13.19 31.69 -9.51
C GLY A 224 12.25 30.88 -10.37
N ILE A 225 12.34 31.12 -11.69
CA ILE A 225 11.59 30.37 -12.70
C ILE A 225 12.54 29.36 -13.32
N LEU A 226 12.14 28.09 -13.30
CA LEU A 226 12.78 27.03 -14.09
C LEU A 226 11.99 26.85 -15.38
N GLY A 227 12.60 27.19 -16.52
CA GLY A 227 12.08 26.92 -17.83
C GLY A 227 12.10 25.41 -18.17
N PRO A 228 11.52 24.99 -19.32
CA PRO A 228 11.62 23.62 -19.81
C PRO A 228 13.06 23.15 -19.97
N GLY A 229 13.44 22.04 -19.31
CA GLY A 229 14.78 21.50 -19.31
C GLY A 229 15.77 22.19 -18.36
N ASP A 230 15.37 23.28 -17.71
CA ASP A 230 16.23 23.99 -16.76
C ASP A 230 16.34 23.26 -15.42
N GLY A 231 17.47 23.48 -14.75
CA GLY A 231 17.68 23.03 -13.36
C GLY A 231 18.48 24.03 -12.57
N HIS A 232 18.28 24.02 -11.26
CA HIS A 232 19.08 24.81 -10.33
C HIS A 232 19.65 23.91 -9.23
N ALA A 233 20.93 24.11 -8.91
CA ALA A 233 21.64 23.33 -7.89
C ALA A 233 22.14 24.24 -6.76
N LEU A 234 21.81 23.87 -5.53
CA LEU A 234 22.39 24.41 -4.32
C LEU A 234 23.52 23.46 -3.86
N ARG A 235 24.72 24.02 -3.63
CA ARG A 235 25.91 23.23 -3.26
C ARG A 235 26.43 23.65 -1.90
N ARG A 236 26.79 22.65 -1.09
CA ARG A 236 27.38 22.86 0.23
C ARG A 236 28.63 21.99 0.39
N THR A 237 29.70 22.61 0.91
CA THR A 237 30.92 21.88 1.30
C THR A 237 30.76 21.38 2.73
N GLY A 238 31.19 20.14 2.98
CA GLY A 238 31.13 19.44 4.26
C GLY A 238 32.43 19.43 5.05
N PRO A 239 32.47 18.66 6.16
CA PRO A 239 31.43 17.77 6.61
C PRO A 239 30.25 18.52 7.30
N ALA A 240 29.02 18.10 6.98
CA ALA A 240 27.82 18.68 7.56
C ALA A 240 26.63 17.71 7.37
N ALA A 241 25.46 18.07 7.89
CA ALA A 241 24.20 17.41 7.60
C ALA A 241 23.16 18.41 7.09
N ILE A 242 22.39 18.06 6.07
CA ILE A 242 21.12 18.73 5.79
C ILE A 242 20.12 18.21 6.82
N THR A 243 19.51 19.11 7.58
CA THR A 243 18.54 18.77 8.63
C THR A 243 17.14 19.24 8.33
N PHE A 244 17.01 20.13 7.33
CA PHE A 244 15.73 20.59 6.85
C PHE A 244 15.85 21.01 5.37
N LEU A 245 14.91 20.53 4.58
CA LEU A 245 14.74 20.90 3.18
C LEU A 245 13.28 21.24 2.96
N ARG A 246 13.00 22.37 2.31
CA ARG A 246 11.65 22.70 1.89
C ARG A 246 11.60 23.29 0.49
N ALA A 247 10.50 23.02 -0.18
CA ALA A 247 10.22 23.55 -1.51
C ALA A 247 8.80 24.09 -1.58
N ARG A 248 8.57 25.01 -2.50
CA ARG A 248 7.24 25.51 -2.86
C ARG A 248 7.20 25.72 -4.36
N VAL A 249 6.09 25.34 -4.98
CA VAL A 249 5.81 25.57 -6.40
C VAL A 249 4.58 26.49 -6.48
N GLU A 250 4.71 27.64 -7.13
CA GLU A 250 3.59 28.57 -7.27
C GLU A 250 2.62 28.14 -8.37
N GLY A 251 1.35 28.47 -8.18
CA GLY A 251 0.31 28.27 -9.19
C GLY A 251 -0.12 26.81 -9.38
N LEU A 252 0.19 25.92 -8.44
CA LEU A 252 -0.32 24.54 -8.47
C LEU A 252 -1.83 24.54 -8.27
N THR A 253 -2.54 23.94 -9.20
CA THR A 253 -4.01 23.78 -9.14
C THR A 253 -4.38 22.41 -9.69
N ARG A 254 -5.31 21.72 -9.02
CA ARG A 254 -5.78 20.41 -9.46
C ARG A 254 -6.66 20.54 -10.73
N PRO A 255 -6.53 19.63 -11.71
CA PRO A 255 -5.69 18.42 -11.71
C PRO A 255 -4.27 18.63 -12.27
N ALA A 256 -3.90 19.82 -12.72
CA ALA A 256 -2.63 20.08 -13.38
C ALA A 256 -1.41 19.93 -12.43
N ASP A 257 -1.63 19.98 -11.10
CA ASP A 257 -0.60 19.73 -10.09
C ASP A 257 -0.09 18.28 -10.12
N GLU A 258 -0.90 17.32 -10.53
CA GLU A 258 -0.53 15.90 -10.59
C GLU A 258 0.62 15.65 -11.56
N GLU A 259 0.54 16.21 -12.77
CA GLU A 259 1.61 16.12 -13.75
C GLU A 259 2.77 17.06 -13.40
N ALA A 260 2.48 18.31 -13.03
CA ALA A 260 3.50 19.31 -12.71
C ALA A 260 4.49 18.87 -11.63
N LEU A 261 4.01 18.20 -10.57
CA LEU A 261 4.86 17.71 -9.50
C LEU A 261 5.66 16.46 -9.90
N ARG A 262 5.30 15.77 -10.97
CA ARG A 262 6.06 14.66 -11.56
C ARG A 262 6.98 15.08 -12.70
N GLU A 263 6.74 16.23 -13.31
CA GLU A 263 7.66 16.92 -14.23
C GLU A 263 8.86 17.50 -13.48
N LEU A 264 8.66 17.96 -12.24
CA LEU A 264 9.73 18.47 -11.38
C LEU A 264 10.43 17.30 -10.67
N VAL A 265 11.76 17.25 -10.75
CA VAL A 265 12.58 16.21 -10.15
C VAL A 265 13.52 16.80 -9.12
N LEU A 266 13.53 16.20 -7.93
CA LEU A 266 14.52 16.46 -6.90
C LEU A 266 15.64 15.43 -7.00
N GLU A 267 16.89 15.92 -7.10
CA GLU A 267 18.12 15.13 -7.04
C GLU A 267 18.97 15.58 -5.87
N ILE A 268 19.60 14.64 -5.17
CA ILE A 268 20.66 14.96 -4.21
C ILE A 268 21.83 14.01 -4.45
N THR A 269 23.02 14.61 -4.61
CA THR A 269 24.29 13.90 -4.78
C THR A 269 25.19 14.18 -3.59
N TRP A 270 25.71 13.13 -2.98
CA TRP A 270 26.62 13.20 -1.85
C TRP A 270 28.07 12.98 -2.29
N ASP A 271 28.98 13.74 -1.69
CA ASP A 271 30.43 13.46 -1.69
C ASP A 271 31.02 13.29 -3.09
N ASP A 272 30.47 13.98 -4.10
CA ASP A 272 30.84 13.93 -5.52
C ASP A 272 30.65 12.54 -6.17
N GLU A 273 29.66 11.77 -5.69
CA GLU A 273 29.28 10.49 -6.30
C GLU A 273 28.80 10.70 -7.74
N ALA A 274 29.01 9.68 -8.59
CA ALA A 274 28.68 9.76 -10.01
C ALA A 274 27.16 9.70 -10.30
N ARG A 275 26.36 9.23 -9.34
CA ARG A 275 24.90 9.09 -9.45
C ARG A 275 24.24 9.75 -8.25
N PRO A 276 23.10 10.42 -8.43
CA PRO A 276 22.35 10.97 -7.30
C PRO A 276 21.88 9.84 -6.39
N ALA A 277 22.10 9.98 -5.09
CA ALA A 277 21.55 9.11 -4.07
C ALA A 277 20.04 9.34 -3.88
N VAL A 278 19.59 10.57 -4.03
CA VAL A 278 18.15 10.92 -4.09
C VAL A 278 17.80 11.23 -5.54
N TRP A 279 16.79 10.54 -6.04
CA TRP A 279 16.14 10.85 -7.31
C TRP A 279 14.65 10.51 -7.20
N SER A 280 13.82 11.53 -7.23
CA SER A 280 12.37 11.36 -7.14
C SER A 280 11.63 12.55 -7.75
N PRO A 281 10.46 12.34 -8.37
CA PRO A 281 9.53 13.44 -8.63
C PRO A 281 9.25 14.21 -7.33
N LEU A 282 9.08 15.53 -7.46
CA LEU A 282 9.03 16.42 -6.30
C LEU A 282 7.90 16.06 -5.32
N GLY A 283 6.67 15.86 -5.81
CA GLY A 283 5.54 15.52 -4.96
C GLY A 283 5.70 14.17 -4.29
N ASP A 284 6.23 13.19 -5.01
CA ASP A 284 6.48 11.83 -4.52
C ASP A 284 7.55 11.81 -3.42
N PHE A 285 8.62 12.64 -3.54
CA PHE A 285 9.65 12.76 -2.49
C PHE A 285 9.08 13.25 -1.15
N PHE A 286 8.08 14.10 -1.19
CA PHE A 286 7.45 14.61 0.03
C PHE A 286 6.21 13.81 0.46
N GLY A 287 5.95 12.63 -0.13
CA GLY A 287 4.90 11.71 0.29
C GLY A 287 3.47 12.16 -0.03
N THR A 288 3.28 13.05 -1.00
CA THR A 288 1.97 13.65 -1.32
C THR A 288 1.45 13.33 -2.72
N ALA A 289 2.10 12.46 -3.49
CA ALA A 289 1.74 12.21 -4.90
C ALA A 289 0.55 11.23 -5.09
N PRO A 290 -0.16 11.32 -6.23
CA PRO A 290 -0.01 12.37 -7.21
C PRO A 290 -0.70 13.66 -6.76
N GLY A 291 -0.12 14.79 -7.19
CA GLY A 291 -0.61 16.11 -6.86
C GLY A 291 -0.23 16.59 -5.45
N ALA A 292 -0.71 17.76 -5.10
CA ALA A 292 -0.48 18.39 -3.81
C ALA A 292 -1.60 18.03 -2.82
N ASN A 293 -1.31 17.12 -1.90
CA ASN A 293 -2.24 16.67 -0.84
C ASN A 293 -1.66 17.05 0.53
N PRO A 294 -2.14 18.13 1.18
CA PRO A 294 -1.61 18.59 2.46
C PRO A 294 -1.70 17.52 3.54
N TYR A 295 -0.61 17.29 4.27
CA TYR A 295 -0.54 16.40 5.41
C TYR A 295 0.69 16.68 6.27
N ARG A 296 0.70 16.18 7.49
CA ARG A 296 1.81 16.32 8.43
C ARG A 296 2.26 14.98 8.96
N SER A 297 3.57 14.77 8.94
CA SER A 297 4.21 13.65 9.62
C SER A 297 5.52 14.08 10.26
N LEU A 298 6.21 13.15 10.94
CA LEU A 298 7.46 13.49 11.60
C LEU A 298 8.57 13.83 10.58
N PRO A 299 8.86 12.99 9.53
CA PRO A 299 10.00 13.27 8.66
C PRO A 299 9.68 14.21 7.49
N CYS A 300 8.46 14.24 6.98
CA CYS A 300 8.11 15.06 5.81
C CYS A 300 6.61 15.34 5.73
N GLY A 301 6.22 16.22 4.80
CA GLY A 301 4.84 16.58 4.56
C GLY A 301 4.66 17.77 3.62
N LEU A 302 3.41 18.24 3.55
CA LEU A 302 2.98 19.43 2.81
C LEU A 302 2.06 20.26 3.70
N THR A 303 2.43 21.51 3.92
CA THR A 303 1.62 22.46 4.71
C THR A 303 0.47 23.04 3.89
N GLU A 304 -0.56 23.54 4.55
CA GLU A 304 -1.73 24.17 3.90
C GLU A 304 -1.38 25.40 3.05
N ASP A 305 -0.30 26.09 3.38
CA ASP A 305 0.22 27.23 2.63
C ASP A 305 1.18 26.85 1.49
N GLY A 306 1.27 25.55 1.19
CA GLY A 306 1.93 24.99 0.00
C GLY A 306 3.43 24.75 0.14
N TRP A 307 3.98 24.72 1.35
CA TRP A 307 5.36 24.32 1.57
C TRP A 307 5.46 22.80 1.75
N PHE A 308 6.13 22.14 0.82
CA PHE A 308 6.68 20.80 0.99
C PHE A 308 7.86 20.85 1.95
N TYR A 309 7.94 19.95 2.92
CA TYR A 309 9.06 19.90 3.86
C TYR A 309 9.57 18.48 4.07
N ALA A 310 10.87 18.35 4.26
CA ALA A 310 11.55 17.16 4.73
C ALA A 310 12.58 17.54 5.79
N GLN A 311 12.61 16.80 6.90
CA GLN A 311 13.52 17.03 8.02
C GLN A 311 14.30 15.77 8.39
N TRP A 312 14.54 14.90 7.39
CA TRP A 312 15.50 13.81 7.51
C TRP A 312 16.87 14.35 7.86
N TYR A 313 17.60 13.68 8.76
CA TYR A 313 19.00 14.02 9.01
C TYR A 313 19.86 13.42 7.90
N MET A 314 20.37 14.23 6.96
CA MET A 314 21.07 13.79 5.77
C MET A 314 22.56 14.20 5.84
N PRO A 315 23.44 13.36 6.46
CA PRO A 315 24.86 13.68 6.65
C PRO A 315 25.66 13.42 5.38
N PHE A 316 26.70 14.26 5.19
CA PHE A 316 27.69 14.12 4.11
C PHE A 316 29.10 14.49 4.60
N GLY A 317 30.11 13.88 3.98
CA GLY A 317 31.51 14.03 4.41
C GLY A 317 32.24 15.15 3.71
N ARG A 318 32.00 15.35 2.41
CA ARG A 318 32.76 16.31 1.57
C ARG A 318 31.86 17.36 0.96
N SER A 319 30.77 16.95 0.34
CA SER A 319 29.89 17.85 -0.40
C SER A 319 28.45 17.31 -0.45
N ALA A 320 27.50 18.24 -0.58
CA ALA A 320 26.13 17.97 -0.96
C ALA A 320 25.74 18.87 -2.12
N GLU A 321 25.14 18.30 -3.15
CA GLU A 321 24.47 19.04 -4.23
C GLU A 321 22.99 18.68 -4.20
N VAL A 322 22.12 19.67 -3.96
CA VAL A 322 20.67 19.55 -4.03
C VAL A 322 20.20 20.25 -5.28
N ARG A 323 19.63 19.51 -6.23
CA ARG A 323 19.23 20.01 -7.53
C ARG A 323 17.73 19.83 -7.75
N LEU A 324 17.09 20.87 -8.25
CA LEU A 324 15.71 20.81 -8.74
C LEU A 324 15.69 21.00 -10.24
N LEU A 325 15.08 20.07 -10.97
CA LEU A 325 14.99 20.04 -12.43
C LEU A 325 13.54 20.20 -12.85
N ASN A 326 13.31 20.95 -13.94
CA ASN A 326 12.02 20.99 -14.63
C ASN A 326 12.15 20.26 -15.97
N GLU A 327 11.69 19.04 -16.03
CA GLU A 327 11.66 18.23 -17.26
C GLU A 327 10.35 18.39 -18.05
N GLY A 328 9.40 19.18 -17.52
CA GLY A 328 8.14 19.49 -18.17
C GLY A 328 8.24 20.57 -19.25
N ALA A 329 7.16 20.75 -19.99
CA ALA A 329 7.08 21.72 -21.08
C ALA A 329 6.71 23.16 -20.64
N GLN A 330 6.33 23.34 -19.36
CA GLN A 330 5.89 24.64 -18.85
C GLN A 330 6.90 25.21 -17.85
N PRO A 331 7.15 26.54 -17.87
CA PRO A 331 7.99 27.17 -16.86
C PRO A 331 7.30 27.08 -15.48
N ARG A 332 8.09 26.84 -14.43
CA ARG A 332 7.62 26.73 -13.05
C ARG A 332 8.34 27.70 -12.15
N LYS A 333 7.59 28.54 -11.42
CA LYS A 333 8.16 29.36 -10.35
C LYS A 333 8.28 28.53 -9.10
N VAL A 334 9.50 28.40 -8.59
CA VAL A 334 9.85 27.53 -7.48
C VAL A 334 10.65 28.26 -6.42
N HIS A 335 10.47 27.84 -5.17
CA HIS A 335 11.30 28.19 -4.03
C HIS A 335 11.92 26.93 -3.48
N LEU A 336 13.21 26.94 -3.19
CA LEU A 336 13.93 25.85 -2.58
C LEU A 336 14.81 26.38 -1.47
N GLU A 337 14.75 25.76 -0.29
CA GLU A 337 15.56 26.10 0.86
C GLU A 337 16.17 24.85 1.48
N VAL A 338 17.46 24.92 1.78
CA VAL A 338 18.23 23.85 2.39
C VAL A 338 18.94 24.38 3.61
N PHE A 339 18.73 23.74 4.76
CA PHE A 339 19.34 24.11 6.03
C PHE A 339 20.34 23.03 6.44
N THR A 340 21.51 23.45 6.88
CA THR A 340 22.61 22.55 7.27
C THR A 340 23.05 22.81 8.70
N GLU A 341 23.47 21.73 9.37
CA GLU A 341 24.04 21.74 10.72
C GLU A 341 25.40 21.03 10.73
N ARG A 342 26.18 21.24 11.79
CA ARG A 342 27.42 20.49 12.02
C ARG A 342 27.09 19.03 12.36
N LEU A 343 27.92 18.12 11.88
CA LEU A 343 27.82 16.73 12.31
C LEU A 343 28.09 16.62 13.81
N ARG A 344 27.32 15.80 14.49
CA ARG A 344 27.47 15.50 15.92
C ARG A 344 28.43 14.32 16.17
N ARG A 345 28.72 13.53 15.12
CA ARG A 345 29.62 12.38 15.12
C ARG A 345 30.56 12.47 13.91
N PRO A 346 31.66 11.71 13.88
CA PRO A 346 32.54 11.63 12.70
C PRO A 346 31.77 11.18 11.45
N PRO A 347 32.10 11.71 10.25
CA PRO A 347 31.36 11.43 9.01
C PRO A 347 31.25 9.96 8.64
N GLU A 348 32.23 9.14 9.02
CA GLU A 348 32.27 7.70 8.80
C GLU A 348 31.30 6.90 9.66
N SER A 349 30.73 7.52 10.70
CA SER A 349 29.69 6.92 11.53
C SER A 349 28.34 6.88 10.86
N TYR A 350 28.17 7.60 9.74
CA TYR A 350 26.88 7.81 9.10
C TYR A 350 26.82 7.14 7.72
N GLY A 351 25.63 6.59 7.43
CA GLY A 351 25.18 6.32 6.07
C GLY A 351 24.76 7.60 5.34
N ARG A 352 24.72 7.55 4.04
CA ARG A 352 24.15 8.60 3.19
C ARG A 352 22.66 8.33 3.00
N PHE A 353 21.88 9.40 3.00
CA PHE A 353 20.46 9.32 2.77
C PHE A 353 20.18 9.04 1.29
N HIS A 354 19.31 8.06 1.03
CA HIS A 354 18.82 7.70 -0.30
C HIS A 354 17.31 7.84 -0.36
N ALA A 355 16.80 8.26 -1.50
CA ALA A 355 15.38 8.19 -1.83
C ALA A 355 15.24 7.95 -3.33
N LYS A 356 14.57 6.88 -3.72
CA LYS A 356 14.39 6.51 -5.13
C LYS A 356 12.93 6.26 -5.43
N TRP A 357 12.48 6.90 -6.51
CA TRP A 357 11.16 6.64 -7.07
C TRP A 357 11.26 5.61 -8.20
N HIS A 358 10.32 4.67 -8.20
CA HIS A 358 10.14 3.71 -9.28
C HIS A 358 8.67 3.28 -9.37
N ARG A 359 8.31 2.62 -10.44
CA ARG A 359 6.96 2.10 -10.68
C ARG A 359 6.99 0.74 -11.38
N ASP A 360 5.85 0.09 -11.44
CA ASP A 360 5.60 -1.05 -12.31
C ASP A 360 4.89 -0.66 -13.62
N GLU A 361 4.45 -1.64 -14.39
CA GLU A 361 3.80 -1.47 -15.68
C GLU A 361 2.47 -2.21 -15.78
N PHE A 362 1.59 -2.09 -14.80
CA PHE A 362 0.33 -2.84 -14.77
C PHE A 362 0.52 -4.37 -14.83
N LEU A 363 1.54 -4.86 -14.21
CA LEU A 363 1.87 -6.28 -14.15
C LEU A 363 1.28 -6.93 -12.91
N PRO A 364 1.40 -8.16 -12.78
CA PRO A 364 2.03 -9.27 -13.44
C PRO A 364 1.06 -10.33 -13.84
N THR A 365 1.58 -11.36 -14.38
CA THR A 365 0.78 -12.39 -14.94
C THR A 365 0.89 -13.75 -14.35
N GLU A 366 1.92 -14.14 -13.63
CA GLU A 366 1.96 -15.55 -13.19
C GLU A 366 3.06 -15.90 -12.19
N ALA A 367 2.78 -16.95 -11.46
CA ALA A 367 3.62 -17.86 -10.68
C ALA A 367 4.41 -17.30 -9.50
N THR A 368 4.51 -18.09 -8.57
CA THR A 368 5.04 -18.14 -7.20
C THR A 368 5.51 -16.87 -6.50
N ARG A 369 6.51 -16.13 -6.97
CA ARG A 369 6.93 -14.85 -6.35
C ARG A 369 6.64 -13.62 -7.22
N GLU A 370 5.92 -13.81 -8.28
CA GLU A 370 5.63 -12.72 -9.22
C GLU A 370 4.58 -11.74 -8.71
N LEU A 371 3.83 -12.13 -7.68
CA LEU A 371 3.00 -11.20 -6.90
C LEU A 371 3.84 -10.28 -6.01
N ASP A 372 5.05 -10.66 -5.64
CA ASP A 372 5.96 -9.88 -4.80
C ASP A 372 6.52 -8.70 -5.59
N TRP A 373 5.82 -7.55 -5.56
CA TRP A 373 6.32 -6.33 -6.18
C TRP A 373 7.49 -5.76 -5.38
N PRO A 374 8.67 -5.54 -6.00
CA PRO A 374 9.84 -5.07 -5.27
C PRO A 374 9.67 -3.61 -4.82
N LEU A 375 9.57 -3.39 -3.51
CA LEU A 375 9.53 -2.06 -2.91
C LEU A 375 10.93 -1.46 -2.81
N LEU A 376 11.92 -2.22 -2.30
CA LEU A 376 13.32 -1.81 -2.23
C LEU A 376 14.24 -3.00 -2.44
N LYS A 377 15.28 -2.82 -3.24
CA LYS A 377 16.46 -3.70 -3.31
C LYS A 377 17.70 -2.85 -3.17
N THR A 378 18.58 -3.20 -2.21
CA THR A 378 19.87 -2.49 -2.02
C THR A 378 20.93 -3.43 -1.45
N ARG A 379 22.19 -3.09 -1.69
CA ARG A 379 23.35 -3.83 -1.17
C ARG A 379 24.33 -2.87 -0.51
N GLY A 380 24.88 -3.31 0.60
CA GLY A 380 25.74 -2.55 1.48
C GLY A 380 25.19 -2.55 2.89
N ARG A 381 25.81 -1.80 3.80
CA ARG A 381 25.40 -1.66 5.19
C ARG A 381 24.49 -0.44 5.31
N GLY A 382 23.33 -0.58 5.95
CA GLY A 382 22.39 0.54 6.01
C GLY A 382 21.17 0.32 6.88
N ARG A 383 20.17 1.20 6.74
CA ARG A 383 18.88 1.16 7.44
C ARG A 383 17.75 1.54 6.49
N TYR A 384 16.75 0.69 6.39
CA TYR A 384 15.48 1.05 5.74
C TYR A 384 14.65 1.89 6.70
N VAL A 385 14.09 3.02 6.21
CA VAL A 385 13.38 3.98 7.05
C VAL A 385 11.99 4.36 6.53
N GLY A 386 11.52 3.74 5.46
CA GLY A 386 10.14 3.90 5.06
C GLY A 386 9.89 3.99 3.56
N ALA A 387 8.62 4.12 3.24
CA ALA A 387 8.12 4.26 1.87
C ALA A 387 6.86 5.11 1.80
N MET A 388 6.73 5.78 0.68
CA MET A 388 5.48 6.29 0.14
C MET A 388 5.07 5.36 -1.00
N LEU A 389 3.83 4.90 -1.01
CA LEU A 389 3.23 4.12 -2.09
C LEU A 389 2.07 4.90 -2.71
N HIS A 390 2.11 5.06 -4.03
CA HIS A 390 0.99 5.49 -4.84
C HIS A 390 0.43 4.28 -5.61
N VAL A 391 -0.86 4.06 -5.47
CA VAL A 391 -1.60 3.06 -6.24
C VAL A 391 -2.54 3.78 -7.18
N TRP A 392 -2.49 3.46 -8.49
CA TRP A 392 -3.52 3.82 -9.43
C TRP A 392 -4.41 2.62 -9.69
N ASN A 393 -5.66 2.70 -9.24
CA ASN A 393 -6.68 1.66 -9.35
C ASN A 393 -7.90 2.18 -10.14
N PRO A 394 -7.82 2.23 -11.47
CA PRO A 394 -8.84 2.87 -12.32
C PRO A 394 -10.19 2.17 -12.26
N ARG A 395 -10.21 0.87 -11.98
CA ARG A 395 -11.42 0.05 -11.93
C ARG A 395 -12.05 -0.05 -10.57
N GLY A 396 -11.33 0.32 -9.51
CA GLY A 396 -11.83 0.21 -8.14
C GLY A 396 -11.75 -1.21 -7.59
N GLY A 397 -12.44 -1.45 -6.49
CA GLY A 397 -12.32 -2.64 -5.67
C GLY A 397 -11.08 -2.61 -4.78
N TRP A 398 -10.95 -3.62 -3.90
CA TRP A 398 -9.83 -3.67 -2.97
C TRP A 398 -8.51 -4.04 -3.68
N TRP A 399 -7.44 -3.30 -3.38
CA TRP A 399 -6.14 -3.43 -4.04
C TRP A 399 -5.03 -3.98 -3.13
N GLY A 400 -5.23 -3.92 -1.81
CA GLY A 400 -4.16 -3.99 -0.83
C GLY A 400 -4.17 -5.24 0.07
N GLU A 401 -4.69 -6.37 -0.41
CA GLU A 401 -4.75 -7.63 0.35
C GLU A 401 -3.38 -8.30 0.52
N GLY A 402 -2.40 -7.92 -0.30
CA GLY A 402 -1.10 -8.58 -0.35
C GLY A 402 -0.13 -8.11 0.72
N ASP A 403 0.66 -9.05 1.23
CA ASP A 403 1.55 -8.91 2.37
C ASP A 403 2.83 -8.14 2.07
N GLU A 404 3.37 -7.43 3.07
CA GLU A 404 4.76 -7.01 3.05
C GLU A 404 5.69 -8.16 3.46
N LYS A 405 6.85 -8.25 2.76
CA LYS A 405 7.90 -9.24 3.04
C LYS A 405 9.27 -8.59 2.98
N PHE A 406 10.02 -8.62 4.10
CA PHE A 406 11.37 -8.05 4.17
C PHE A 406 12.39 -9.15 4.43
N PHE A 407 13.41 -9.19 3.55
CA PHE A 407 14.54 -10.08 3.64
C PHE A 407 15.79 -9.26 3.99
N VAL A 408 16.45 -9.59 5.08
CA VAL A 408 17.64 -8.92 5.58
C VAL A 408 18.85 -9.83 5.37
N ASP A 409 19.93 -9.28 4.80
CA ASP A 409 21.23 -9.94 4.66
C ASP A 409 21.16 -11.34 4.01
N GLY A 410 20.28 -11.50 3.01
CA GLY A 410 20.14 -12.73 2.25
C GLY A 410 19.47 -13.88 3.01
N GLU A 411 18.74 -13.59 4.07
CA GLU A 411 17.98 -14.63 4.79
C GLU A 411 17.01 -15.41 3.87
N PRO A 412 16.83 -16.70 4.09
CA PRO A 412 16.05 -17.54 3.19
C PRO A 412 14.53 -17.35 3.31
N PHE A 413 14.07 -16.86 4.47
CA PHE A 413 12.67 -16.57 4.76
C PHE A 413 12.59 -15.16 5.38
N PRO A 414 11.58 -14.35 5.03
CA PRO A 414 11.54 -12.96 5.47
C PRO A 414 11.39 -12.86 7.01
N SER A 415 12.16 -11.99 7.61
CA SER A 415 12.06 -11.67 9.04
C SER A 415 10.89 -10.71 9.36
N THR A 416 10.33 -10.06 8.33
CA THR A 416 9.05 -9.38 8.39
C THR A 416 8.15 -10.01 7.35
N PHE A 417 7.02 -10.53 7.78
CA PHE A 417 5.96 -11.06 6.94
C PHE A 417 4.62 -10.51 7.43
N GLY A 418 3.89 -9.82 6.57
CA GLY A 418 2.68 -9.08 6.92
C GLY A 418 1.39 -9.86 6.84
N THR A 419 0.29 -9.13 6.75
CA THR A 419 -1.09 -9.65 6.67
C THR A 419 -1.96 -8.80 5.74
N GLY A 420 -1.35 -7.94 4.95
CA GLY A 420 -2.00 -7.02 4.03
C GLY A 420 -1.24 -5.70 3.89
N SER A 421 -1.29 -5.11 2.70
CA SER A 421 -0.59 -3.84 2.45
C SER A 421 -1.13 -2.70 3.31
N GLU A 422 -2.45 -2.62 3.55
CA GLU A 422 -3.02 -1.62 4.45
C GLU A 422 -2.53 -1.78 5.89
N ASP A 423 -2.37 -3.02 6.35
CA ASP A 423 -1.90 -3.39 7.67
C ASP A 423 -0.45 -2.92 7.87
N TYR A 424 0.37 -3.07 6.82
CA TYR A 424 1.70 -2.50 6.77
C TYR A 424 1.65 -0.98 6.94
N PHE A 425 0.78 -0.27 6.22
CA PHE A 425 0.61 1.18 6.35
C PHE A 425 -0.16 1.61 7.60
N GLY A 426 -0.60 0.67 8.45
CA GLY A 426 -1.12 0.91 9.79
C GLY A 426 -2.60 1.25 9.87
N TYR A 427 -3.35 1.04 8.79
CA TYR A 427 -4.82 1.10 8.79
C TYR A 427 -5.40 -0.31 8.55
N ALA A 428 -6.71 -0.48 8.39
CA ALA A 428 -7.29 -1.81 8.26
C ALA A 428 -8.57 -1.82 7.43
N TRP A 429 -8.93 -3.01 6.92
CA TRP A 429 -10.20 -3.30 6.24
C TRP A 429 -10.42 -2.44 5.00
N GLY A 430 -9.36 -2.13 4.27
CA GLY A 430 -9.42 -1.30 3.07
C GLY A 430 -10.10 0.06 3.28
N CYS A 431 -10.05 0.61 4.50
CA CYS A 431 -10.78 1.82 4.86
C CYS A 431 -10.29 3.03 4.05
N PRO A 432 -11.17 3.73 3.30
CA PRO A 432 -10.78 4.83 2.43
C PRO A 432 -10.58 6.16 3.16
N ASP A 433 -10.82 6.21 4.48
CA ASP A 433 -10.75 7.44 5.26
C ASP A 433 -9.32 7.98 5.28
N LEU A 434 -9.15 9.26 4.97
CA LEU A 434 -7.86 9.92 5.07
C LEU A 434 -7.44 10.03 6.54
N PHE A 435 -6.15 9.81 6.82
CA PHE A 435 -5.59 9.96 8.15
C PHE A 435 -4.15 10.48 8.08
N GLN A 436 -3.73 11.12 9.18
CA GLN A 436 -2.36 11.60 9.33
C GLN A 436 -1.89 11.41 10.77
N HIS A 437 -0.78 10.70 10.91
CA HIS A 437 -0.06 10.50 12.16
C HIS A 437 1.44 10.69 11.94
N ALA A 438 2.21 10.74 13.00
CA ALA A 438 3.64 11.00 12.90
C ALA A 438 4.39 9.99 12.01
N TYR A 439 3.95 8.74 11.98
CA TYR A 439 4.67 7.63 11.33
C TYR A 439 3.96 7.03 10.12
N HIS A 440 2.67 7.32 9.90
CA HIS A 440 1.91 6.76 8.78
C HIS A 440 0.72 7.66 8.40
N ASN A 441 0.36 7.61 7.12
CA ASN A 441 -0.63 8.53 6.55
C ASN A 441 -1.33 7.88 5.37
N GLN A 442 -2.60 8.22 5.14
CA GLN A 442 -3.28 8.09 3.86
C GLN A 442 -3.62 9.50 3.38
N THR A 443 -2.83 10.02 2.44
CA THR A 443 -2.90 11.42 2.01
C THR A 443 -3.90 11.63 0.88
N ARG A 444 -4.22 10.56 0.15
CA ARG A 444 -5.20 10.57 -0.94
C ARG A 444 -5.89 9.22 -1.04
N ASN A 445 -7.20 9.22 -1.27
CA ASN A 445 -7.99 8.06 -1.64
C ASN A 445 -9.20 8.54 -2.42
N ASP A 446 -9.19 8.36 -3.73
CA ASP A 446 -10.28 8.75 -4.60
C ASP A 446 -11.37 7.67 -4.55
N GLY A 447 -12.61 8.05 -4.47
CA GLY A 447 -13.77 7.21 -4.75
C GLY A 447 -13.83 5.81 -4.09
N ASN A 448 -13.52 5.68 -2.81
CA ASN A 448 -13.54 4.39 -2.11
C ASN A 448 -12.61 3.34 -2.76
N ASN A 449 -11.31 3.65 -2.81
CA ASN A 449 -10.26 2.85 -3.42
C ASN A 449 -10.32 2.75 -4.95
N LYS A 450 -11.13 3.53 -5.62
CA LYS A 450 -11.11 3.73 -7.07
C LYS A 450 -10.40 5.02 -7.42
N GLY A 451 -9.47 4.99 -8.35
CA GLY A 451 -8.65 6.15 -8.71
C GLY A 451 -7.28 6.12 -8.05
N HIS A 452 -6.82 7.25 -7.55
CA HIS A 452 -5.53 7.37 -6.88
C HIS A 452 -5.64 7.12 -5.39
N ILE A 453 -4.74 6.29 -4.87
CA ILE A 453 -4.52 6.06 -3.44
C ILE A 453 -3.07 6.39 -3.12
N SER A 454 -2.81 7.12 -2.04
CA SER A 454 -1.45 7.46 -1.59
C SER A 454 -1.32 7.21 -0.09
N VAL A 455 -0.37 6.36 0.29
CA VAL A 455 -0.11 5.95 1.66
C VAL A 455 1.38 6.04 1.99
N ASN A 456 1.69 6.40 3.23
CA ASN A 456 3.05 6.53 3.74
C ASN A 456 3.25 5.71 4.99
N ARG A 457 4.43 5.09 5.13
CA ARG A 457 4.93 4.49 6.34
C ARG A 457 6.36 4.92 6.61
N TRP A 458 6.61 5.46 7.81
CA TRP A 458 7.92 5.92 8.27
C TRP A 458 8.41 5.04 9.42
N HIS A 459 9.45 4.27 9.18
CA HIS A 459 10.10 3.40 10.17
C HIS A 459 11.12 4.22 10.98
N ILE A 460 10.68 4.84 12.07
CA ILE A 460 11.57 5.67 12.89
C ILE A 460 12.22 4.83 13.99
N ALA A 461 11.51 4.42 15.03
CA ALA A 461 12.08 3.54 16.06
C ALA A 461 12.23 2.10 15.57
N GLU A 462 11.34 1.67 14.70
CA GLU A 462 11.29 0.33 14.10
C GLU A 462 12.00 0.25 12.73
N GLN A 463 13.00 1.11 12.50
CA GLN A 463 13.85 1.05 11.30
C GLN A 463 14.50 -0.33 11.13
N VAL A 464 14.72 -0.77 9.89
CA VAL A 464 15.28 -2.11 9.64
C VAL A 464 16.75 -2.00 9.28
N PRO A 465 17.68 -2.39 10.20
CA PRO A 465 19.10 -2.40 9.94
C PRO A 465 19.52 -3.59 9.09
N PHE A 466 20.51 -3.42 8.24
CA PHE A 466 21.13 -4.48 7.44
C PHE A 466 22.64 -4.27 7.30
N GLN A 467 23.41 -5.36 7.17
CA GLN A 467 24.87 -5.33 7.08
C GLN A 467 25.37 -5.54 5.65
N GLU A 468 24.63 -6.31 4.83
CA GLU A 468 25.04 -6.72 3.49
C GLU A 468 24.01 -6.37 2.42
N SER A 469 22.72 -6.59 2.71
CA SER A 469 21.65 -6.36 1.74
C SER A 469 20.28 -6.22 2.41
N PHE A 470 19.38 -5.55 1.70
CA PHE A 470 17.98 -5.47 2.10
C PHE A 470 17.09 -5.59 0.86
N GLU A 471 16.08 -6.46 0.96
CA GLU A 471 15.04 -6.60 -0.04
C GLU A 471 13.67 -6.50 0.63
N ALA A 472 12.85 -5.56 0.17
CA ALA A 472 11.47 -5.38 0.60
C ALA A 472 10.52 -5.58 -0.57
N TYR A 473 9.39 -6.23 -0.30
CA TYR A 473 8.34 -6.50 -1.28
C TYR A 473 6.97 -6.18 -0.70
N LEU A 474 6.02 -5.85 -1.58
CA LEU A 474 4.58 -5.83 -1.32
C LEU A 474 3.92 -6.74 -2.36
N GLU A 475 3.09 -7.66 -1.94
CA GLU A 475 2.32 -8.46 -2.89
C GLU A 475 1.28 -7.61 -3.61
N LYS A 476 1.18 -7.77 -4.92
CA LYS A 476 0.05 -7.23 -5.70
C LYS A 476 -1.08 -8.25 -5.78
N TYR A 477 -1.51 -8.73 -4.62
CA TYR A 477 -2.55 -9.73 -4.51
C TYR A 477 -3.92 -9.15 -4.87
N PHE A 478 -4.76 -9.92 -5.55
CA PHE A 478 -6.07 -9.54 -6.11
C PHE A 478 -6.06 -8.41 -7.17
N SER A 479 -5.07 -7.56 -7.23
CA SER A 479 -4.95 -6.56 -8.29
C SER A 479 -4.36 -7.10 -9.59
N ASN A 480 -3.94 -8.37 -9.62
CA ASN A 480 -3.30 -8.98 -10.80
C ASN A 480 -4.27 -9.33 -11.93
N GLY A 481 -5.53 -9.55 -11.62
CA GLY A 481 -6.58 -9.73 -12.62
C GLY A 481 -7.15 -8.42 -13.18
N ARG A 482 -6.61 -7.26 -12.74
CA ARG A 482 -7.09 -5.92 -13.10
C ARG A 482 -5.92 -4.97 -13.29
N PRO A 483 -5.98 -4.01 -14.22
CA PRO A 483 -4.92 -3.04 -14.40
C PRO A 483 -4.84 -2.13 -13.16
N THR A 484 -3.83 -2.38 -12.35
CA THR A 484 -3.45 -1.57 -11.19
C THR A 484 -1.98 -1.22 -11.32
N LEU A 485 -1.61 0.02 -11.08
CA LEU A 485 -0.22 0.45 -11.15
C LEU A 485 0.27 0.85 -9.76
N TYR A 486 1.44 0.36 -9.38
CA TYR A 486 2.15 0.77 -8.17
C TYR A 486 3.33 1.67 -8.54
N ALA A 487 3.49 2.75 -7.80
CA ALA A 487 4.68 3.60 -7.83
C ALA A 487 5.08 3.94 -6.39
N ALA A 488 6.36 3.92 -6.07
CA ALA A 488 6.82 4.21 -4.72
C ALA A 488 8.05 5.10 -4.72
N THR A 489 8.14 5.96 -3.71
CA THR A 489 9.41 6.52 -3.24
C THR A 489 9.81 5.78 -1.98
N VAL A 490 11.01 5.19 -1.99
CA VAL A 490 11.53 4.43 -0.86
C VAL A 490 12.75 5.13 -0.27
N TYR A 491 12.86 5.09 1.06
CA TYR A 491 13.81 5.88 1.82
C TYR A 491 14.68 4.97 2.68
N TRP A 492 16.01 5.18 2.61
CA TRP A 492 16.97 4.41 3.41
C TRP A 492 18.28 5.18 3.60
N TYR A 493 19.08 4.72 4.53
CA TYR A 493 20.48 5.14 4.67
C TYR A 493 21.39 4.03 4.23
N LEU A 494 22.49 4.38 3.55
CA LEU A 494 23.45 3.42 3.01
C LEU A 494 24.87 3.91 3.25
N ALA A 495 25.73 3.01 3.68
CA ALA A 495 27.15 3.31 3.81
C ALA A 495 27.76 3.72 2.45
N PRO A 496 28.74 4.64 2.41
CA PRO A 496 29.46 4.96 1.19
C PRO A 496 29.98 3.71 0.47
N GLY A 497 29.77 3.63 -0.85
CA GLY A 497 30.12 2.45 -1.65
C GLY A 497 29.04 1.38 -1.74
N GLY A 498 27.92 1.55 -1.06
CA GLY A 498 26.74 0.72 -1.27
C GLY A 498 26.08 0.95 -2.63
N HIS A 499 25.16 0.10 -3.00
CA HIS A 499 24.59 0.08 -4.35
C HIS A 499 23.08 -0.17 -4.34
N ASP A 500 22.36 0.53 -5.22
CA ASP A 500 20.96 0.29 -5.58
C ASP A 500 20.81 0.14 -7.11
N PRO A 501 19.79 -0.60 -7.60
CA PRO A 501 19.58 -0.81 -9.03
C PRO A 501 18.83 0.33 -9.71
N TYR A 502 18.31 1.32 -8.97
CA TYR A 502 17.35 2.29 -9.49
C TYR A 502 18.03 3.36 -10.35
N ALA A 503 17.57 3.46 -11.60
CA ALA A 503 17.93 4.53 -12.51
C ALA A 503 16.83 5.60 -12.56
N PRO A 504 17.14 6.83 -12.99
CA PRO A 504 16.13 7.83 -13.31
C PRO A 504 15.10 7.29 -14.30
N VAL A 505 13.82 7.55 -14.02
CA VAL A 505 12.71 7.12 -14.86
C VAL A 505 12.36 8.23 -15.86
N PRO A 506 12.31 7.97 -17.18
CA PRO A 506 11.97 8.97 -18.20
C PRO A 506 10.63 9.65 -17.94
N LEU A 507 10.51 10.91 -18.40
CA LEU A 507 9.32 11.75 -18.17
C LEU A 507 8.03 11.08 -18.65
N GLU A 508 8.04 10.49 -19.84
CA GLU A 508 6.89 9.81 -20.45
C GLU A 508 6.37 8.63 -19.62
N HIS A 509 7.22 8.07 -18.74
CA HIS A 509 6.84 7.02 -17.81
C HIS A 509 6.42 7.54 -16.43
N ARG A 510 6.52 8.83 -16.15
CA ARG A 510 6.12 9.47 -14.90
C ARG A 510 4.80 10.21 -15.00
N VAL A 511 4.46 10.72 -16.19
CA VAL A 511 3.26 11.52 -16.46
C VAL A 511 2.30 10.81 -17.41
N GLY A 512 1.02 11.05 -17.25
CA GLY A 512 -0.03 10.54 -18.14
C GLY A 512 -0.28 9.02 -18.08
N TYR A 513 0.53 8.26 -17.39
CA TYR A 513 0.37 6.80 -17.28
C TYR A 513 -0.82 6.39 -16.41
N ALA A 514 -1.22 7.23 -15.49
CA ALA A 514 -2.32 6.99 -14.58
C ALA A 514 -3.69 7.29 -15.18
N ARG A 515 -3.80 7.33 -16.50
CA ARG A 515 -5.10 7.48 -17.17
C ARG A 515 -5.89 6.19 -17.09
N ALA A 516 -7.20 6.31 -16.87
CA ALA A 516 -8.08 5.15 -16.93
C ALA A 516 -7.93 4.45 -18.29
N PRO A 517 -7.92 3.11 -18.34
CA PRO A 517 -7.93 2.40 -19.60
C PRO A 517 -9.04 2.91 -20.50
N SER A 518 -8.73 3.15 -21.78
CA SER A 518 -9.75 3.61 -22.71
C SER A 518 -10.79 2.52 -22.89
N TYR A 519 -12.00 2.83 -22.50
CA TYR A 519 -13.14 1.96 -22.69
C TYR A 519 -13.42 1.80 -24.20
N LYS A 520 -13.60 0.58 -24.64
CA LYS A 520 -13.99 0.27 -26.04
C LYS A 520 -15.42 -0.26 -26.02
N PRO A 521 -16.39 0.50 -26.57
CA PRO A 521 -17.76 0.02 -26.71
C PRO A 521 -17.78 -1.21 -27.63
N ILE A 522 -18.65 -2.16 -27.34
CA ILE A 522 -18.89 -3.29 -28.22
C ILE A 522 -19.71 -2.83 -29.42
N PRO A 523 -19.19 -2.92 -30.67
CA PRO A 523 -19.91 -2.43 -31.84
C PRO A 523 -21.28 -3.08 -31.99
N GLY A 524 -22.32 -2.23 -32.14
CA GLY A 524 -23.71 -2.66 -32.30
C GLY A 524 -24.39 -3.19 -31.04
N ALA A 525 -23.75 -3.08 -29.88
CA ALA A 525 -24.38 -3.37 -28.59
C ALA A 525 -25.16 -2.16 -28.07
N VAL A 526 -26.27 -2.44 -27.41
CA VAL A 526 -27.02 -1.52 -26.56
C VAL A 526 -26.76 -1.94 -25.13
N GLU A 527 -26.13 -1.06 -24.36
CA GLU A 527 -25.76 -1.33 -22.97
C GLU A 527 -26.99 -1.56 -22.10
N GLY A 528 -26.93 -2.59 -21.24
CA GLY A 528 -28.04 -2.99 -20.42
C GLY A 528 -28.50 -1.87 -19.47
N GLU A 529 -27.56 -1.22 -18.80
CA GLU A 529 -27.81 -0.11 -17.86
C GLU A 529 -28.37 1.15 -18.51
N ARG A 530 -28.29 1.28 -19.84
CA ARG A 530 -28.84 2.40 -20.62
C ARG A 530 -30.22 2.13 -21.17
N LEU A 531 -30.73 0.91 -21.07
CA LEU A 531 -32.09 0.60 -21.50
C LEU A 531 -33.07 1.31 -20.57
N LYS A 532 -34.03 1.99 -21.18
CA LYS A 532 -35.09 2.66 -20.41
C LYS A 532 -36.05 1.62 -19.83
N ILE A 533 -36.26 1.69 -18.52
CA ILE A 533 -37.19 0.83 -17.79
C ILE A 533 -38.60 1.32 -18.09
N LEU A 534 -39.43 0.45 -18.67
CA LEU A 534 -40.85 0.71 -18.93
C LEU A 534 -41.72 0.30 -17.75
N GLU A 535 -41.48 -0.90 -17.24
CA GLU A 535 -42.20 -1.45 -16.07
C GLU A 535 -41.29 -2.42 -15.30
N CYS A 536 -41.45 -2.48 -13.98
CA CYS A 536 -40.84 -3.47 -13.12
C CYS A 536 -41.87 -3.92 -12.08
N SER A 537 -42.30 -5.17 -12.17
CA SER A 537 -43.38 -5.71 -11.32
C SER A 537 -43.01 -5.78 -9.83
N ARG A 538 -41.71 -6.02 -9.55
CA ARG A 538 -41.20 -6.11 -8.19
C ARG A 538 -39.67 -5.84 -8.16
N GLY A 539 -39.20 -5.36 -7.01
CA GLY A 539 -37.77 -5.17 -6.74
C GLY A 539 -37.26 -3.80 -7.18
N ARG A 540 -35.97 -3.74 -7.46
CA ARG A 540 -35.28 -2.51 -7.90
C ARG A 540 -34.38 -2.81 -9.07
N VAL A 541 -34.40 -1.93 -10.05
CA VAL A 541 -33.48 -1.96 -11.21
C VAL A 541 -32.58 -0.74 -11.13
N ARG A 542 -31.28 -0.97 -11.28
CA ARG A 542 -30.28 0.10 -11.27
C ARG A 542 -29.05 -0.31 -12.07
N GLU A 543 -28.22 0.63 -12.39
CA GLU A 543 -26.86 0.39 -12.84
C GLU A 543 -26.05 -0.21 -11.70
N GLN A 544 -25.23 -1.22 -12.01
CA GLN A 544 -24.21 -1.77 -11.12
C GLN A 544 -22.84 -1.60 -11.76
N ASP A 545 -21.91 -1.00 -11.03
CA ASP A 545 -20.49 -0.92 -11.40
C ASP A 545 -19.88 -2.33 -11.30
N MET A 546 -19.43 -2.87 -12.42
CA MET A 546 -18.81 -4.19 -12.53
C MET A 546 -17.27 -4.15 -12.56
N SER A 547 -16.67 -2.96 -12.49
CA SER A 547 -15.22 -2.79 -12.54
C SER A 547 -14.46 -3.53 -11.43
N GLY A 548 -15.14 -3.85 -10.32
CA GLY A 548 -14.59 -4.65 -9.22
C GLY A 548 -14.43 -6.15 -9.53
N TRP A 549 -15.06 -6.67 -10.59
CA TRP A 549 -15.05 -8.10 -10.95
C TRP A 549 -14.22 -8.44 -12.20
N GLY A 550 -13.60 -7.47 -12.86
CA GLY A 550 -12.74 -7.66 -14.03
C GLY A 550 -13.02 -6.71 -15.18
N GLU A 551 -12.37 -6.96 -16.32
CA GLU A 551 -12.45 -6.10 -17.53
C GLU A 551 -13.46 -6.58 -18.57
N ASP A 552 -14.19 -7.63 -18.27
CA ASP A 552 -15.00 -8.35 -19.26
C ASP A 552 -16.41 -7.79 -19.45
N TRP A 553 -16.82 -6.78 -18.69
CA TRP A 553 -18.13 -6.13 -18.86
C TRP A 553 -18.00 -4.90 -19.75
N SER A 554 -18.96 -4.74 -20.68
CA SER A 554 -19.08 -3.54 -21.47
C SER A 554 -19.38 -2.35 -20.56
N HIS A 555 -18.76 -1.19 -20.79
CA HIS A 555 -18.87 0.01 -19.94
C HIS A 555 -18.52 -0.20 -18.46
N ASP A 556 -17.88 -1.32 -18.09
CA ASP A 556 -17.62 -1.68 -16.70
C ASP A 556 -18.90 -1.67 -15.84
N ALA A 557 -20.06 -1.87 -16.45
CA ALA A 557 -21.37 -1.76 -15.82
C ALA A 557 -22.34 -2.82 -16.31
N GLN A 558 -23.45 -2.96 -15.63
CA GLN A 558 -24.60 -3.76 -16.07
C GLN A 558 -25.92 -3.19 -15.54
N LEU A 559 -27.01 -3.48 -16.22
CA LEU A 559 -28.32 -3.37 -15.62
C LEU A 559 -28.47 -4.47 -14.55
N TRP A 560 -28.75 -4.09 -13.32
CA TRP A 560 -28.94 -5.00 -12.20
C TRP A 560 -30.32 -4.92 -11.61
N TRP A 561 -31.06 -6.04 -11.64
CA TRP A 561 -32.38 -6.19 -11.06
C TRP A 561 -32.31 -7.05 -9.80
N THR A 562 -32.78 -6.50 -8.69
CA THR A 562 -32.72 -7.12 -7.37
C THR A 562 -34.13 -7.20 -6.73
N GLY A 563 -34.37 -8.23 -5.88
CA GLY A 563 -35.59 -8.38 -5.14
C GLY A 563 -36.78 -8.95 -5.95
N ALA A 564 -36.48 -9.52 -7.12
CA ALA A 564 -37.45 -10.27 -7.91
C ALA A 564 -37.84 -11.60 -7.25
N GLN A 565 -38.94 -12.17 -7.66
CA GLN A 565 -39.40 -13.51 -7.32
C GLN A 565 -39.83 -14.24 -8.61
N PRO A 566 -39.93 -15.57 -8.62
CA PRO A 566 -40.44 -16.29 -9.77
C PRO A 566 -41.81 -15.79 -10.22
N GLY A 567 -41.93 -15.48 -11.51
CA GLY A 567 -43.10 -14.86 -12.14
C GLY A 567 -43.07 -13.33 -12.23
N ASP A 568 -42.10 -12.67 -11.57
CA ASP A 568 -41.92 -11.22 -11.73
C ASP A 568 -41.32 -10.87 -13.09
N ARG A 569 -41.62 -9.66 -13.58
CA ARG A 569 -41.29 -9.20 -14.91
C ARG A 569 -40.69 -7.81 -14.90
N LEU A 570 -39.67 -7.63 -15.75
CA LEU A 570 -39.01 -6.37 -16.06
C LEU A 570 -39.18 -6.09 -17.56
N ASP A 571 -39.78 -4.97 -17.94
CA ASP A 571 -39.92 -4.51 -19.31
C ASP A 571 -39.03 -3.34 -19.60
N LEU A 572 -38.26 -3.44 -20.70
CA LEU A 572 -37.23 -2.53 -21.13
C LEU A 572 -37.54 -2.02 -22.56
N GLU A 573 -37.22 -0.76 -22.83
CA GLU A 573 -37.34 -0.18 -24.15
C GLU A 573 -36.12 -0.52 -25.01
N LEU A 574 -36.34 -1.21 -26.14
CA LEU A 574 -35.32 -1.51 -27.15
C LEU A 574 -35.61 -0.76 -28.44
N VAL A 575 -34.75 0.19 -28.79
CA VAL A 575 -34.89 1.00 -30.00
C VAL A 575 -34.16 0.34 -31.17
N VAL A 576 -34.86 0.17 -32.30
CA VAL A 576 -34.34 -0.38 -33.54
C VAL A 576 -34.32 0.73 -34.60
N GLU A 577 -33.15 1.03 -35.15
CA GLU A 577 -32.97 2.16 -36.06
C GLU A 577 -33.53 1.90 -37.49
N ARG A 578 -33.47 0.66 -37.97
CA ARG A 578 -33.94 0.30 -39.32
C ARG A 578 -34.73 -1.02 -39.31
N THR A 579 -35.68 -1.12 -40.22
CA THR A 579 -36.40 -2.37 -40.45
C THR A 579 -35.50 -3.40 -41.11
N ALA A 580 -35.26 -4.53 -40.46
CA ALA A 580 -34.45 -5.64 -40.97
C ALA A 580 -34.74 -6.94 -40.21
N ARG A 581 -34.14 -8.06 -40.68
CA ARG A 581 -33.97 -9.26 -39.84
C ARG A 581 -32.70 -9.10 -39.04
N TYR A 582 -32.79 -9.34 -37.73
CA TYR A 582 -31.68 -9.21 -36.81
C TYR A 582 -31.37 -10.53 -36.15
N ARG A 583 -30.08 -10.87 -36.06
CA ARG A 583 -29.62 -11.79 -35.04
C ARG A 583 -29.60 -11.03 -33.71
N VAL A 584 -30.26 -11.62 -32.71
CA VAL A 584 -30.33 -11.05 -31.36
C VAL A 584 -29.43 -11.85 -30.44
N GLU A 585 -28.51 -11.17 -29.79
CA GLU A 585 -27.59 -11.76 -28.81
C GLU A 585 -27.59 -10.89 -27.54
N ALA A 586 -27.41 -11.53 -26.38
CA ALA A 586 -27.27 -10.80 -25.13
C ALA A 586 -26.14 -11.35 -24.28
N ARG A 587 -25.48 -10.50 -23.54
CA ARG A 587 -24.47 -10.86 -22.55
C ARG A 587 -24.97 -10.59 -21.15
N PHE A 588 -24.74 -11.52 -20.26
CA PHE A 588 -25.26 -11.53 -18.90
C PHE A 588 -24.12 -11.67 -17.89
N THR A 589 -24.46 -11.53 -16.63
CA THR A 589 -23.64 -11.96 -15.50
C THR A 589 -24.21 -13.27 -14.94
N ARG A 590 -23.32 -14.20 -14.57
CA ARG A 590 -23.60 -15.34 -13.69
C ARG A 590 -23.02 -15.07 -12.30
N ALA A 591 -23.77 -15.51 -11.27
CA ALA A 591 -23.32 -15.37 -9.87
C ALA A 591 -24.03 -16.43 -8.97
N PRO A 592 -23.55 -16.62 -7.71
CA PRO A 592 -24.12 -17.60 -6.79
C PRO A 592 -25.58 -17.37 -6.41
N ASP A 593 -26.12 -16.18 -6.62
CA ASP A 593 -27.44 -15.73 -6.19
C ASP A 593 -28.35 -15.23 -7.33
N TYR A 594 -27.93 -15.52 -8.58
CA TYR A 594 -28.68 -15.16 -9.78
C TYR A 594 -29.71 -16.20 -10.16
N GLY A 595 -30.81 -15.74 -10.80
CA GLY A 595 -31.95 -16.57 -11.17
C GLY A 595 -31.86 -17.22 -12.55
N ILE A 596 -32.87 -17.97 -12.91
CA ILE A 596 -33.15 -18.43 -14.28
C ILE A 596 -34.17 -17.44 -14.87
N VAL A 597 -33.88 -16.91 -16.05
CA VAL A 597 -34.72 -15.91 -16.71
C VAL A 597 -35.18 -16.39 -18.09
N GLN A 598 -36.44 -16.03 -18.46
CA GLN A 598 -36.93 -16.14 -19.83
C GLN A 598 -37.08 -14.73 -20.42
N LEU A 599 -36.48 -14.52 -21.60
CA LEU A 599 -36.62 -13.27 -22.32
C LEU A 599 -37.78 -13.33 -23.31
N PHE A 600 -38.40 -12.17 -23.59
CA PHE A 600 -39.41 -11.99 -24.59
C PHE A 600 -39.13 -10.71 -25.39
N LEU A 601 -39.53 -10.70 -26.65
CA LEU A 601 -39.49 -9.51 -27.51
C LEU A 601 -40.89 -9.25 -28.05
N ASN A 602 -41.49 -8.12 -27.72
CA ASN A 602 -42.86 -7.77 -28.03
C ASN A 602 -43.87 -8.87 -27.62
N GLY A 603 -43.64 -9.48 -26.47
CA GLY A 603 -44.48 -10.55 -25.91
C GLY A 603 -44.22 -11.96 -26.47
N ALA A 604 -43.42 -12.11 -27.54
CA ALA A 604 -43.05 -13.42 -28.06
C ALA A 604 -41.77 -13.91 -27.35
N LYS A 605 -41.71 -15.22 -27.01
CA LYS A 605 -40.49 -15.81 -26.39
C LYS A 605 -39.26 -15.60 -27.26
N LEU A 606 -38.19 -15.15 -26.61
CA LEU A 606 -36.89 -14.90 -27.23
C LEU A 606 -35.87 -15.90 -26.65
N GLY A 607 -35.46 -16.87 -27.47
CA GLY A 607 -34.55 -17.92 -27.05
C GLY A 607 -35.17 -18.91 -26.02
N HIS A 608 -34.29 -19.68 -25.37
CA HIS A 608 -34.61 -20.56 -24.25
C HIS A 608 -34.38 -19.87 -22.92
N PRO A 609 -34.93 -20.38 -21.80
CA PRO A 609 -34.57 -19.89 -20.47
C PRO A 609 -33.08 -19.93 -20.25
N VAL A 610 -32.54 -18.88 -19.64
CA VAL A 610 -31.10 -18.73 -19.38
C VAL A 610 -30.86 -18.91 -17.88
N ASP A 611 -30.07 -19.93 -17.51
CA ASP A 611 -29.62 -20.12 -16.15
C ASP A 611 -28.37 -19.25 -15.87
N LEU A 612 -28.51 -18.33 -14.92
CA LEU A 612 -27.48 -17.36 -14.56
C LEU A 612 -26.73 -17.73 -13.28
N TYR A 613 -26.86 -18.99 -12.83
CA TYR A 613 -26.04 -19.46 -11.71
C TYR A 613 -24.60 -19.74 -12.12
N ALA A 614 -23.66 -19.33 -11.26
CA ALA A 614 -22.26 -19.80 -11.20
C ALA A 614 -21.74 -19.66 -9.76
N PRO A 615 -20.74 -20.46 -9.33
CA PRO A 615 -20.17 -20.37 -7.98
C PRO A 615 -19.39 -19.07 -7.72
N ALA A 616 -19.16 -18.26 -8.75
CA ALA A 616 -18.48 -16.96 -8.70
C ALA A 616 -19.16 -15.96 -9.64
N VAL A 617 -18.89 -14.67 -9.46
CA VAL A 617 -19.36 -13.62 -10.38
C VAL A 617 -18.53 -13.68 -11.66
N LEU A 618 -19.18 -14.06 -12.78
CA LEU A 618 -18.55 -14.28 -14.08
C LEU A 618 -19.39 -13.65 -15.20
N PRO A 619 -18.73 -13.09 -16.25
CA PRO A 619 -19.42 -12.70 -17.47
C PRO A 619 -19.92 -13.94 -18.22
N PHE A 620 -21.08 -13.86 -18.87
CA PHE A 620 -21.69 -14.97 -19.58
C PHE A 620 -22.28 -14.56 -20.93
N GLY A 621 -21.79 -15.16 -21.97
CA GLY A 621 -22.25 -14.92 -23.33
C GLY A 621 -21.15 -14.30 -24.25
N PRO A 622 -21.53 -13.77 -25.42
CA PRO A 622 -22.91 -13.50 -25.86
C PRO A 622 -23.73 -14.76 -26.12
N VAL A 623 -24.92 -14.81 -25.56
CA VAL A 623 -25.91 -15.89 -25.76
C VAL A 623 -26.76 -15.55 -26.98
N SER A 624 -26.85 -16.44 -27.95
CA SER A 624 -27.73 -16.27 -29.11
C SER A 624 -29.20 -16.50 -28.70
N LEU A 625 -30.01 -15.46 -28.92
CA LEU A 625 -31.43 -15.48 -28.62
C LEU A 625 -32.31 -15.69 -29.85
N GLY A 626 -31.67 -15.98 -31.01
CA GLY A 626 -32.35 -16.25 -32.26
C GLY A 626 -32.35 -15.10 -33.25
N THR A 627 -33.19 -15.24 -34.29
CA THR A 627 -33.34 -14.26 -35.39
C THR A 627 -34.77 -13.73 -35.43
N ASN A 628 -34.92 -12.39 -35.44
CA ASN A 628 -36.20 -11.74 -35.44
C ASN A 628 -36.32 -10.66 -36.54
N ALA A 629 -37.44 -10.58 -37.18
CA ALA A 629 -37.75 -9.45 -38.09
C ALA A 629 -38.31 -8.28 -37.25
N LEU A 630 -37.62 -7.17 -37.21
CA LEU A 630 -37.96 -5.99 -36.44
C LEU A 630 -38.15 -4.79 -37.38
N ALA A 631 -39.21 -4.04 -37.17
CA ALA A 631 -39.42 -2.75 -37.83
C ALA A 631 -38.54 -1.69 -37.13
N ALA A 632 -38.23 -0.60 -37.85
CA ALA A 632 -37.66 0.57 -37.18
C ALA A 632 -38.67 1.14 -36.17
N GLY A 633 -38.19 1.50 -35.00
CA GLY A 633 -39.02 2.02 -33.89
C GLY A 633 -38.71 1.37 -32.57
N THR A 634 -39.63 1.55 -31.61
CA THR A 634 -39.51 1.07 -30.23
C THR A 634 -40.12 -0.32 -30.08
N HIS A 635 -39.39 -1.20 -29.45
CA HIS A 635 -39.78 -2.56 -29.09
C HIS A 635 -39.72 -2.76 -27.58
N VAL A 636 -40.44 -3.75 -27.06
CA VAL A 636 -40.40 -4.12 -25.64
C VAL A 636 -39.56 -5.40 -25.49
N LEU A 637 -38.44 -5.29 -24.80
CA LEU A 637 -37.64 -6.41 -24.32
C LEU A 637 -38.08 -6.71 -22.89
N SER A 638 -38.64 -7.90 -22.64
CA SER A 638 -39.07 -8.28 -21.33
C SER A 638 -38.20 -9.40 -20.77
N VAL A 639 -37.96 -9.35 -19.47
CA VAL A 639 -37.26 -10.37 -18.69
C VAL A 639 -38.22 -10.88 -17.62
N GLU A 640 -38.54 -12.17 -17.66
CA GLU A 640 -39.34 -12.84 -16.64
C GLU A 640 -38.45 -13.73 -15.78
N MET A 641 -38.53 -13.60 -14.47
CA MET A 641 -37.86 -14.45 -13.52
C MET A 641 -38.56 -15.83 -13.50
N ALA A 642 -37.93 -16.82 -14.12
CA ALA A 642 -38.51 -18.16 -14.24
C ALA A 642 -38.28 -19.07 -13.02
N GLY A 643 -37.24 -18.77 -12.23
CA GLY A 643 -36.87 -19.57 -11.08
C GLY A 643 -35.38 -19.38 -10.69
N ALA A 644 -34.80 -20.40 -10.04
CA ALA A 644 -33.40 -20.45 -9.72
C ALA A 644 -32.81 -21.85 -9.89
N ASN A 645 -31.53 -21.94 -10.11
CA ASN A 645 -30.76 -23.18 -10.04
C ASN A 645 -30.85 -23.74 -8.61
N PRO A 646 -30.99 -25.10 -8.42
CA PRO A 646 -30.99 -25.70 -7.09
C PRO A 646 -29.78 -25.41 -6.21
N GLU A 647 -28.64 -25.08 -6.83
CA GLU A 647 -27.39 -24.72 -6.13
C GLU A 647 -27.28 -23.21 -5.84
N ALA A 648 -28.16 -22.39 -6.38
CA ALA A 648 -28.13 -20.95 -6.19
C ALA A 648 -28.69 -20.53 -4.82
N ALA A 649 -28.11 -19.50 -4.22
CA ALA A 649 -28.73 -18.80 -3.13
C ALA A 649 -30.05 -18.14 -3.61
N PRO A 650 -31.18 -18.24 -2.87
CA PRO A 650 -32.51 -17.84 -3.37
C PRO A 650 -32.72 -16.32 -3.31
N ALA A 651 -31.90 -15.53 -4.02
CA ALA A 651 -32.02 -14.08 -4.12
C ALA A 651 -32.63 -13.62 -5.46
N TYR A 652 -32.63 -14.48 -6.48
CA TYR A 652 -33.26 -14.25 -7.80
C TYR A 652 -32.74 -12.96 -8.48
N LEU A 653 -31.44 -12.71 -8.43
CA LEU A 653 -30.86 -11.54 -9.06
C LEU A 653 -30.73 -11.73 -10.58
N PHE A 654 -30.68 -10.62 -11.32
CA PHE A 654 -30.47 -10.60 -12.77
C PHE A 654 -29.49 -9.48 -13.14
N GLY A 655 -28.56 -9.78 -14.05
CA GLY A 655 -27.60 -8.83 -14.60
C GLY A 655 -27.54 -8.92 -16.12
N LEU A 656 -27.80 -7.82 -16.82
CA LEU A 656 -27.66 -7.67 -18.27
C LEU A 656 -26.53 -6.69 -18.54
N ASP A 657 -25.46 -7.19 -19.15
CA ASP A 657 -24.33 -6.40 -19.64
C ASP A 657 -24.78 -5.61 -20.89
N TYR A 658 -25.09 -6.29 -21.96
CA TYR A 658 -25.62 -5.66 -23.18
C TYR A 658 -26.56 -6.58 -23.95
N ILE A 659 -27.34 -5.97 -24.88
CA ILE A 659 -28.02 -6.64 -25.97
C ILE A 659 -27.45 -6.18 -27.31
N ARG A 660 -27.20 -7.08 -28.24
CA ARG A 660 -26.70 -6.76 -29.57
C ARG A 660 -27.63 -7.21 -30.65
N LEU A 661 -27.94 -6.28 -31.57
CA LEU A 661 -28.76 -6.49 -32.76
C LEU A 661 -27.85 -6.42 -33.98
N THR A 662 -27.55 -7.60 -34.58
CA THR A 662 -26.77 -7.65 -35.84
C THR A 662 -27.71 -7.84 -37.00
N PRO A 663 -27.83 -6.86 -37.93
CA PRO A 663 -28.68 -7.00 -39.07
C PRO A 663 -28.14 -8.08 -40.00
N LEU A 664 -29.06 -8.92 -40.52
CA LEU A 664 -28.75 -9.92 -41.55
C LEU A 664 -29.02 -9.30 -42.89
N ASP A 665 -27.99 -8.96 -43.67
CA ASP A 665 -28.13 -8.45 -45.00
C ASP A 665 -28.77 -9.50 -45.91
N SER A 666 -29.63 -9.07 -46.86
CA SER A 666 -30.36 -9.93 -47.78
C SER A 666 -29.49 -10.48 -48.93
N GLN A 667 -28.17 -10.55 -48.75
CA GLN A 667 -27.25 -11.09 -49.75
C GLN A 667 -26.18 -11.97 -49.06
N SER A 668 -26.52 -13.27 -48.89
CA SER A 668 -25.56 -14.41 -48.96
C SER A 668 -26.33 -15.75 -48.87
N GLU A 669 -27.32 -15.93 -49.74
CA GLU A 669 -27.69 -17.26 -50.22
C GLU A 669 -27.07 -17.43 -51.63
N ASP A 670 -25.75 -17.61 -51.69
CA ASP A 670 -25.14 -18.28 -52.82
C ASP A 670 -25.00 -19.75 -52.45
N LEU A 671 -25.97 -20.52 -52.97
CA LEU A 671 -25.95 -21.94 -53.09
C LEU A 671 -24.79 -22.32 -54.03
N SER A 672 -23.66 -22.69 -53.53
CA SER A 672 -22.69 -23.49 -54.29
C SER A 672 -23.13 -24.95 -54.20
N THR A 673 -23.94 -25.36 -55.17
CA THR A 673 -24.04 -26.74 -55.61
C THR A 673 -22.76 -27.05 -56.36
N ASP A 674 -21.84 -27.77 -55.77
CA ASP A 674 -20.84 -28.55 -56.49
C ASP A 674 -21.08 -30.04 -56.24
N GLU A 675 -21.61 -30.71 -57.25
CA GLU A 675 -21.58 -32.16 -57.39
C GLU A 675 -20.19 -32.66 -57.76
N PRO A 676 -19.81 -33.89 -57.38
CA PRO A 676 -18.45 -34.40 -57.51
C PRO A 676 -18.18 -34.96 -58.91
N ARG A 677 -16.95 -34.76 -59.36
CA ARG A 677 -16.27 -35.66 -60.31
C ARG A 677 -14.91 -36.06 -59.80
#